data_88b8ed45c17e576ad3b46b156773b312
#
_entry.id   88b8ed45c17e576ad3b46b156773b312
#
_cell.length_a   1.000
_cell.length_b   1.000
_cell.length_c   1.000
_cell.angle_alpha   90.00
_cell.angle_beta   90.00
_cell.angle_gamma   90.00
#
_symmetry.space_group_name_H-M   'P 1'
#
loop_
_entity.id
_entity.type
_entity.pdbx_description
1 polymer ?
#
loop_
_entity_poly.entity_id
_entity_poly.type
_entity_poly.pdbx_seq_one_letter_code
_entity_poly.pdbx_strand_id
1 'polypeptide(L)'
;MITMKQTLTAVLLTAALSATAQNPVIRNQFTADPTARVFGNRIYLFPSHDIPTPDLGADIDSTKAGAGLRKDWFCMADYHVFSSDNLTEWQDHGVILSQEQVPWGNPMGYSMWAPDCVEKNGTYYFFFPNAPREGRGFNIGVATAQKPEGPYTPEAAPIKGVMGIDPCCLIDDDGQAYLYWSGMGIRAAKLKENMKELAGEPRQMEGLPEGFKEGPFAFKQGGHYYLTFPWVRKEKGTETLAYAMSDSPMGPWQFKGIIMAEHANGCWTNHHSIVNYKGEWYLFYHHNDYSPAMDKRRSACIDRLSFLPDGTIREVKPTLRGVGVNKATDRIEIDRYSQASQDVTLAQNDSLAPFQGWHAQLPAKGSWLRYADVDFSMMGAKGYVVANVKAQENTVLTVREKDAKGKVIARLEIKVESTGQFRRDLRGQWLTVTAPLTYRPSGKTDLCVVSEGADVCIDWLQFKNRQQYFTPVAANAPAAKPDAEGFIRRWMVLEPIACEIRSNTVFTDTYLREVFSKTYFKDQQTLLPRDGQKVKAVKQTLQWHAVESDRFNVKLFRFADLLDKRVYGVLFWAVTIIDCEEEISDVRLAVGSNGASMCWLNGEEALLLSGDRRMVKDDGVSPRLTLKKGRNVLRCAVINGPGMSDLCVRFVDEKGKPVTNYKVITK
;
A
#
# COMPACT_ATOMS: atom_id res chain seq x y z
N MET A 1 51.24 -13.12 -5.95
CA MET A 1 50.34 -12.13 -5.32
C MET A 1 49.21 -11.86 -6.28
N ILE A 2 48.08 -12.52 -6.10
CA ILE A 2 46.90 -12.37 -6.92
C ILE A 2 45.87 -11.72 -6.00
N THR A 3 45.54 -10.47 -6.29
CA THR A 3 44.49 -9.70 -5.57
C THR A 3 43.13 -10.02 -6.17
N MET A 4 42.29 -10.74 -5.42
CA MET A 4 40.87 -10.91 -5.71
C MET A 4 40.12 -9.61 -5.39
N LYS A 5 39.57 -8.94 -6.38
CA LYS A 5 38.55 -7.91 -6.22
C LYS A 5 37.21 -8.58 -5.98
N GLN A 6 36.70 -8.46 -4.77
CA GLN A 6 35.30 -8.81 -4.48
C GLN A 6 34.40 -7.66 -4.95
N THR A 7 33.58 -7.94 -5.95
CA THR A 7 32.52 -7.04 -6.40
C THR A 7 31.30 -7.25 -5.50
N LEU A 8 31.04 -6.29 -4.63
CA LEU A 8 29.84 -6.25 -3.79
C LEU A 8 28.67 -5.79 -4.66
N THR A 9 27.81 -6.70 -5.05
CA THR A 9 26.54 -6.35 -5.74
C THR A 9 25.53 -5.98 -4.65
N ALA A 10 25.31 -4.69 -4.46
CA ALA A 10 24.23 -4.17 -3.63
C ALA A 10 22.90 -4.40 -4.35
N VAL A 11 22.11 -5.35 -3.87
CA VAL A 11 20.70 -5.49 -4.26
C VAL A 11 19.92 -4.41 -3.51
N LEU A 12 19.59 -3.32 -4.20
CA LEU A 12 18.60 -2.36 -3.72
C LEU A 12 17.23 -3.06 -3.74
N LEU A 13 16.74 -3.47 -2.58
CA LEU A 13 15.32 -3.73 -2.39
C LEU A 13 14.59 -2.38 -2.42
N THR A 14 14.08 -1.99 -3.58
CA THR A 14 13.04 -0.97 -3.67
C THR A 14 11.78 -1.56 -3.02
N ALA A 15 11.48 -1.13 -1.80
CA ALA A 15 10.17 -1.31 -1.23
C ALA A 15 9.19 -0.51 -2.11
N ALA A 16 8.45 -1.19 -2.95
CA ALA A 16 7.30 -0.61 -3.64
C ALA A 16 6.30 -0.21 -2.55
N LEU A 17 6.27 1.06 -2.21
CA LEU A 17 5.18 1.65 -1.43
C LEU A 17 3.94 1.52 -2.32
N SER A 18 3.03 0.63 -1.95
CA SER A 18 1.74 0.49 -2.60
C SER A 18 0.99 1.82 -2.44
N ALA A 19 0.98 2.63 -3.50
CA ALA A 19 0.22 3.86 -3.52
C ALA A 19 -1.28 3.50 -3.56
N THR A 20 -2.02 3.98 -2.61
CA THR A 20 -3.47 3.76 -2.48
C THR A 20 -4.21 4.87 -3.22
N ALA A 21 -5.40 4.56 -3.73
CA ALA A 21 -6.29 5.50 -4.42
C ALA A 21 -6.82 6.59 -3.49
N GLN A 22 -6.07 7.66 -3.33
CA GLN A 22 -6.38 8.74 -2.39
C GLN A 22 -5.71 10.03 -2.85
N ASN A 23 -6.38 11.14 -2.60
CA ASN A 23 -5.80 12.45 -2.82
C ASN A 23 -4.90 12.86 -1.63
N PRO A 24 -3.70 13.37 -1.89
CA PRO A 24 -3.05 13.49 -3.20
C PRO A 24 -2.58 12.14 -3.78
N VAL A 25 -2.48 12.06 -5.11
CA VAL A 25 -2.07 10.82 -5.81
C VAL A 25 -0.58 10.54 -5.72
N ILE A 26 0.26 11.58 -5.59
CA ILE A 26 1.70 11.47 -5.38
C ILE A 26 2.01 11.89 -3.94
N ARG A 27 2.74 11.03 -3.21
CA ARG A 27 2.91 11.15 -1.74
C ARG A 27 4.34 11.18 -1.25
N ASN A 28 5.30 11.30 -2.14
CA ASN A 28 6.72 11.32 -1.80
C ASN A 28 7.42 12.62 -2.18
N GLN A 29 6.71 13.50 -2.90
CA GLN A 29 7.18 14.82 -3.32
C GLN A 29 6.02 15.75 -3.60
N PHE A 30 6.26 17.05 -3.61
CA PHE A 30 5.27 18.03 -4.02
C PHE A 30 5.16 18.08 -5.54
N THR A 31 3.92 18.03 -6.03
CA THR A 31 3.61 18.00 -7.46
C THR A 31 2.49 18.99 -7.74
N ALA A 32 2.66 19.79 -8.79
CA ALA A 32 1.70 20.82 -9.15
C ALA A 32 1.31 20.72 -10.63
N ASP A 33 0.38 21.53 -11.06
CA ASP A 33 0.05 21.74 -12.47
C ASP A 33 -0.12 20.40 -13.24
N PRO A 34 -0.95 19.48 -12.76
CA PRO A 34 -0.94 18.07 -13.17
C PRO A 34 -1.50 17.89 -14.58
N THR A 35 -0.65 17.76 -15.58
CA THR A 35 -1.06 17.35 -16.91
C THR A 35 -1.10 15.84 -17.05
N ALA A 36 -2.31 15.30 -17.17
CA ALA A 36 -2.56 13.88 -17.39
C ALA A 36 -2.82 13.60 -18.89
N ARG A 37 -2.19 12.56 -19.42
CA ARG A 37 -2.36 12.09 -20.78
C ARG A 37 -2.48 10.57 -20.83
N VAL A 38 -3.22 10.02 -21.77
CA VAL A 38 -3.34 8.58 -21.98
C VAL A 38 -2.56 8.19 -23.23
N PHE A 39 -1.57 7.30 -23.05
CA PHE A 39 -0.83 6.71 -24.13
C PHE A 39 -1.01 5.19 -24.12
N GLY A 40 -1.56 4.65 -25.20
CA GLY A 40 -2.01 3.26 -25.23
C GLY A 40 -3.11 3.00 -24.19
N ASN A 41 -2.87 2.06 -23.28
CA ASN A 41 -3.81 1.69 -22.21
C ASN A 41 -3.41 2.24 -20.83
N ARG A 42 -2.40 3.12 -20.77
CA ARG A 42 -1.81 3.62 -19.53
C ARG A 42 -1.97 5.13 -19.43
N ILE A 43 -2.25 5.61 -18.23
CA ILE A 43 -2.29 7.04 -17.96
C ILE A 43 -0.93 7.50 -17.43
N TYR A 44 -0.50 8.66 -17.90
CA TYR A 44 0.73 9.33 -17.52
C TYR A 44 0.41 10.69 -16.93
N LEU A 45 1.12 11.06 -15.88
CA LEU A 45 0.99 12.34 -15.21
C LEU A 45 2.33 13.08 -15.29
N PHE A 46 2.30 14.27 -15.88
CA PHE A 46 3.44 15.18 -16.06
C PHE A 46 3.20 16.44 -15.20
N PRO A 47 3.55 16.42 -13.92
CA PRO A 47 3.38 17.59 -13.08
C PRO A 47 4.60 18.50 -13.11
N SER A 48 4.44 19.73 -12.64
CA SER A 48 5.56 20.52 -12.12
C SER A 48 6.04 19.91 -10.81
N HIS A 49 7.33 20.01 -10.52
CA HIS A 49 7.92 19.55 -9.26
C HIS A 49 8.19 20.75 -8.34
N ASP A 50 7.34 20.97 -7.36
CA ASP A 50 7.52 22.02 -6.33
C ASP A 50 8.61 21.57 -5.34
N ILE A 51 9.83 22.04 -5.54
CA ILE A 51 10.96 21.71 -4.67
C ILE A 51 10.91 22.58 -3.41
N PRO A 52 10.93 21.99 -2.20
CA PRO A 52 11.05 22.79 -1.00
C PRO A 52 12.35 23.61 -1.06
N THR A 53 12.22 24.92 -1.09
CA THR A 53 13.39 25.79 -0.94
C THR A 53 13.99 25.50 0.43
N PRO A 54 15.26 25.13 0.55
CA PRO A 54 15.94 25.12 1.84
C PRO A 54 15.76 26.52 2.45
N ASP A 55 15.69 26.59 3.78
CA ASP A 55 15.79 27.88 4.46
C ASP A 55 17.06 28.56 3.93
N LEU A 56 16.83 29.40 2.93
CA LEU A 56 17.87 30.23 2.35
C LEU A 56 18.17 31.23 3.47
N GLY A 57 19.17 30.90 4.30
CA GLY A 57 19.64 31.81 5.32
C GLY A 57 19.87 33.20 4.74
N ALA A 58 19.95 34.19 5.55
CA ALA A 58 20.11 35.61 5.19
C ALA A 58 21.24 35.90 4.16
N ASP A 59 22.04 34.89 3.81
CA ASP A 59 23.23 34.97 2.96
C ASP A 59 23.00 34.71 1.46
N ILE A 60 21.79 34.33 1.03
CA ILE A 60 21.50 34.26 -0.41
C ILE A 60 21.07 35.63 -0.89
N ASP A 61 22.01 36.30 -1.49
CA ASP A 61 21.77 37.51 -2.23
C ASP A 61 20.77 37.22 -3.37
N SER A 62 19.51 37.51 -3.13
CA SER A 62 18.42 37.35 -4.10
C SER A 62 18.64 38.12 -5.41
N THR A 63 19.61 39.01 -5.46
CA THR A 63 19.99 39.74 -6.66
C THR A 63 20.99 38.94 -7.52
N LYS A 64 21.68 37.96 -6.94
CA LYS A 64 22.67 37.08 -7.62
C LYS A 64 22.14 35.67 -7.88
N ALA A 65 21.24 35.14 -7.03
CA ALA A 65 20.44 33.97 -7.37
C ALA A 65 19.51 34.42 -8.50
N GLY A 66 19.63 33.85 -9.69
CA GLY A 66 18.76 34.20 -10.82
C GLY A 66 17.31 34.34 -10.39
N ALA A 67 16.51 35.10 -11.09
CA ALA A 67 15.18 35.62 -10.67
C ALA A 67 14.15 34.60 -10.14
N GLY A 68 14.49 33.31 -10.09
CA GLY A 68 13.60 32.23 -9.67
C GLY A 68 13.68 31.81 -8.21
N LEU A 69 14.84 31.93 -7.56
CA LEU A 69 14.98 31.45 -6.18
C LEU A 69 14.63 32.57 -5.19
N ARG A 70 13.37 32.59 -4.76
CA ARG A 70 12.87 33.54 -3.75
C ARG A 70 12.35 32.78 -2.54
N LYS A 71 12.54 33.36 -1.37
CA LYS A 71 11.86 32.86 -0.19
C LYS A 71 10.33 32.91 -0.43
N ASP A 72 9.65 31.85 -0.06
CA ASP A 72 8.20 31.73 -0.18
C ASP A 72 7.66 31.88 -1.63
N TRP A 73 8.41 31.40 -2.60
CA TRP A 73 8.01 31.41 -4.01
C TRP A 73 8.10 30.00 -4.65
N PHE A 74 7.64 29.88 -5.90
CA PHE A 74 7.76 28.65 -6.69
C PHE A 74 9.22 28.34 -6.96
N CYS A 75 9.61 27.09 -6.75
CA CYS A 75 10.95 26.58 -7.02
C CYS A 75 10.81 25.24 -7.77
N MET A 76 11.04 25.28 -9.10
CA MET A 76 10.86 24.14 -9.99
C MET A 76 12.05 24.01 -10.91
N ALA A 77 12.90 23.00 -10.71
CA ALA A 77 14.14 22.81 -11.44
C ALA A 77 14.10 21.65 -12.45
N ASP A 78 13.11 20.77 -12.34
CA ASP A 78 12.98 19.55 -13.13
C ASP A 78 11.53 19.11 -13.27
N TYR A 79 11.34 18.07 -14.11
CA TYR A 79 10.07 17.38 -14.26
C TYR A 79 10.27 15.90 -14.04
N HIS A 80 9.37 15.30 -13.26
CA HIS A 80 9.15 13.87 -13.19
C HIS A 80 7.98 13.45 -14.08
N VAL A 81 7.92 12.17 -14.43
CA VAL A 81 6.71 11.57 -14.98
C VAL A 81 6.28 10.39 -14.13
N PHE A 82 5.00 10.32 -13.90
CA PHE A 82 4.37 9.21 -13.20
C PHE A 82 3.41 8.49 -14.13
N SER A 83 3.20 7.19 -13.92
CA SER A 83 2.22 6.45 -14.70
C SER A 83 1.42 5.47 -13.86
N SER A 84 0.20 5.16 -14.31
CA SER A 84 -0.71 4.25 -13.63
C SER A 84 -1.57 3.45 -14.62
N ASP A 85 -1.88 2.20 -14.25
CA ASP A 85 -2.84 1.36 -14.97
C ASP A 85 -4.23 1.35 -14.31
N ASN A 86 -4.35 1.88 -13.08
CA ASN A 86 -5.55 1.75 -12.25
C ASN A 86 -5.92 3.02 -11.47
N LEU A 87 -5.20 4.14 -11.64
CA LEU A 87 -5.37 5.42 -10.95
C LEU A 87 -5.07 5.39 -9.45
N THR A 88 -4.63 4.25 -8.92
CA THR A 88 -4.39 4.05 -7.49
C THR A 88 -2.93 3.83 -7.16
N GLU A 89 -2.24 3.12 -8.02
CA GLU A 89 -0.81 2.82 -7.92
C GLU A 89 -0.09 3.64 -8.98
N TRP A 90 0.82 4.52 -8.56
CA TRP A 90 1.58 5.39 -9.44
C TRP A 90 3.06 5.02 -9.40
N GLN A 91 3.62 4.78 -10.57
CA GLN A 91 5.03 4.51 -10.75
C GLN A 91 5.75 5.81 -11.09
N ASP A 92 6.72 6.21 -10.28
CA ASP A 92 7.65 7.30 -10.59
C ASP A 92 8.75 6.78 -11.53
N HIS A 93 8.92 7.44 -12.67
CA HIS A 93 9.98 7.12 -13.67
C HIS A 93 11.20 8.03 -13.51
N GLY A 94 11.21 8.90 -12.50
CA GLY A 94 12.29 9.82 -12.23
C GLY A 94 12.27 11.08 -13.08
N VAL A 95 13.36 11.82 -13.04
CA VAL A 95 13.52 13.08 -13.77
C VAL A 95 13.63 12.82 -15.28
N ILE A 96 12.76 13.46 -16.05
CA ILE A 96 12.71 13.36 -17.52
C ILE A 96 13.38 14.54 -18.24
N LEU A 97 13.44 15.68 -17.57
CA LEU A 97 14.10 16.91 -18.06
C LEU A 97 14.42 17.83 -16.88
N SER A 98 15.62 18.40 -16.84
CA SER A 98 16.04 19.38 -15.84
C SER A 98 16.44 20.73 -16.48
N GLN A 99 16.44 21.80 -15.68
CA GLN A 99 16.73 23.17 -16.16
C GLN A 99 18.15 23.29 -16.75
N GLU A 100 19.14 22.53 -16.27
CA GLU A 100 20.52 22.53 -16.79
C GLU A 100 20.60 21.98 -18.19
N GLN A 101 19.68 21.12 -18.59
CA GLN A 101 19.63 20.50 -19.91
C GLN A 101 19.05 21.44 -20.99
N VAL A 102 18.37 22.53 -20.59
CA VAL A 102 17.71 23.46 -21.53
C VAL A 102 18.73 24.49 -22.09
N PRO A 103 19.12 24.40 -23.38
CA PRO A 103 20.25 25.22 -23.90
C PRO A 103 19.98 26.72 -23.83
N TRP A 104 18.76 27.16 -24.03
CA TRP A 104 18.31 28.54 -24.03
C TRP A 104 17.80 29.04 -22.69
N GLY A 105 17.51 28.10 -21.76
CA GLY A 105 16.95 28.40 -20.46
C GLY A 105 17.97 28.89 -19.45
N ASN A 106 17.51 29.60 -18.44
CA ASN A 106 18.33 29.99 -17.30
C ASN A 106 18.54 28.77 -16.38
N PRO A 107 19.77 28.26 -16.23
CA PRO A 107 20.03 27.07 -15.39
C PRO A 107 19.86 27.33 -13.88
N MET A 108 19.61 28.56 -13.47
CA MET A 108 19.32 28.98 -12.11
C MET A 108 17.96 29.70 -12.02
N GLY A 109 17.10 29.46 -13.01
CA GLY A 109 15.81 30.13 -13.11
C GLY A 109 14.73 29.54 -12.18
N TYR A 110 14.85 28.25 -11.85
CA TYR A 110 13.85 27.48 -11.08
C TYR A 110 12.44 27.69 -11.62
N SER A 111 12.31 27.72 -12.93
CA SER A 111 11.14 28.16 -13.68
C SER A 111 10.60 27.09 -14.64
N MET A 112 10.82 25.82 -14.32
CA MET A 112 10.25 24.67 -15.02
C MET A 112 8.78 24.47 -14.57
N TRP A 113 7.91 25.43 -14.97
CA TRP A 113 6.52 25.50 -14.53
C TRP A 113 5.62 24.56 -15.35
N ALA A 114 4.31 24.79 -15.33
CA ALA A 114 3.31 23.89 -15.89
C ALA A 114 3.65 23.35 -17.30
N PRO A 115 3.81 22.01 -17.46
CA PRO A 115 4.13 21.39 -18.74
C PRO A 115 2.92 20.78 -19.43
N ASP A 116 3.09 20.35 -20.68
CA ASP A 116 2.18 19.44 -21.37
C ASP A 116 2.95 18.43 -22.23
N CYS A 117 2.35 17.27 -22.50
CA CYS A 117 2.93 16.22 -23.31
C CYS A 117 1.89 15.63 -24.26
N VAL A 118 2.22 15.53 -25.56
CA VAL A 118 1.39 14.82 -26.56
C VAL A 118 2.23 13.87 -27.40
N GLU A 119 1.60 12.88 -27.97
CA GLU A 119 2.22 11.96 -28.93
C GLU A 119 1.73 12.28 -30.35
N LYS A 120 2.65 12.32 -31.32
CA LYS A 120 2.34 12.36 -32.74
C LYS A 120 3.33 11.52 -33.53
N ASN A 121 2.83 10.58 -34.32
CA ASN A 121 3.62 9.71 -35.19
C ASN A 121 4.77 8.96 -34.48
N GLY A 122 4.51 8.44 -33.27
CA GLY A 122 5.48 7.69 -32.48
C GLY A 122 6.51 8.54 -31.74
N THR A 123 6.40 9.87 -31.81
CA THR A 123 7.27 10.82 -31.10
C THR A 123 6.45 11.55 -30.03
N TYR A 124 7.00 11.62 -28.82
CA TYR A 124 6.43 12.36 -27.70
C TYR A 124 7.00 13.76 -27.68
N TYR A 125 6.14 14.78 -27.65
CA TYR A 125 6.48 16.20 -27.63
C TYR A 125 6.11 16.77 -26.27
N PHE A 126 7.11 17.16 -25.50
CA PHE A 126 6.96 17.73 -24.18
C PHE A 126 7.14 19.25 -24.27
N PHE A 127 6.08 19.99 -24.05
CA PHE A 127 6.04 21.46 -24.05
C PHE A 127 6.22 21.97 -22.64
N PHE A 128 7.12 22.94 -22.45
CA PHE A 128 7.41 23.46 -21.11
C PHE A 128 7.81 24.94 -21.17
N PRO A 129 7.43 25.75 -20.17
CA PRO A 129 7.93 27.10 -20.04
C PRO A 129 9.28 27.10 -19.34
N ASN A 130 10.11 28.10 -19.66
CA ASN A 130 11.32 28.38 -18.89
C ASN A 130 11.70 29.87 -19.05
N ALA A 131 12.30 30.44 -18.00
CA ALA A 131 12.93 31.75 -18.09
C ALA A 131 14.16 31.67 -19.03
N PRO A 132 14.35 32.61 -19.94
CA PRO A 132 15.51 32.59 -20.85
C PRO A 132 16.80 32.97 -20.09
N ARG A 133 17.97 32.59 -20.66
CA ARG A 133 19.29 33.00 -20.12
C ARG A 133 19.46 34.50 -20.18
N GLU A 134 18.98 35.11 -21.27
CA GLU A 134 19.02 36.53 -21.50
C GLU A 134 17.62 37.08 -21.73
N GLY A 135 17.35 38.26 -21.19
CA GLY A 135 16.03 38.89 -21.30
C GLY A 135 15.16 38.71 -20.06
N ARG A 136 13.84 38.90 -20.21
CA ARG A 136 12.86 38.83 -19.15
C ARG A 136 11.64 38.02 -19.60
N GLY A 137 10.86 37.52 -18.62
CA GLY A 137 9.66 36.74 -18.86
C GLY A 137 9.94 35.28 -19.11
N PHE A 138 9.05 34.62 -19.82
CA PHE A 138 9.10 33.18 -20.09
C PHE A 138 8.96 32.92 -21.59
N ASN A 139 9.63 31.89 -22.05
CA ASN A 139 9.43 31.29 -23.36
C ASN A 139 8.95 29.86 -23.21
N ILE A 140 8.29 29.35 -24.23
CA ILE A 140 7.87 27.95 -24.28
C ILE A 140 8.81 27.20 -25.22
N GLY A 141 9.39 26.13 -24.70
CA GLY A 141 10.20 25.18 -25.44
C GLY A 141 9.48 23.89 -25.71
N VAL A 142 10.09 23.07 -26.56
CA VAL A 142 9.67 21.69 -26.79
C VAL A 142 10.86 20.76 -26.66
N ALA A 143 10.65 19.63 -26.02
CA ALA A 143 11.60 18.51 -25.96
C ALA A 143 10.95 17.26 -26.55
N THR A 144 11.76 16.34 -27.08
CA THR A 144 11.23 15.13 -27.74
C THR A 144 11.79 13.86 -27.13
N ALA A 145 10.99 12.80 -27.14
CA ALA A 145 11.37 11.46 -26.73
C ALA A 145 10.69 10.39 -27.58
N GLN A 146 11.19 9.14 -27.51
CA GLN A 146 10.60 7.97 -28.19
C GLN A 146 9.68 7.17 -27.25
N LYS A 147 9.62 7.56 -25.99
CA LYS A 147 8.77 6.94 -24.96
C LYS A 147 8.21 8.04 -24.04
N PRO A 148 7.02 7.86 -23.48
CA PRO A 148 6.44 8.86 -22.58
C PRO A 148 7.29 9.07 -21.30
N GLU A 149 8.04 8.04 -20.88
CA GLU A 149 8.94 8.12 -19.73
C GLU A 149 10.27 8.82 -20.03
N GLY A 150 10.47 9.28 -21.26
CA GLY A 150 11.70 9.93 -21.68
C GLY A 150 12.90 8.97 -21.90
N PRO A 151 14.15 9.43 -21.75
CA PRO A 151 14.53 10.83 -21.50
C PRO A 151 14.15 11.78 -22.65
N TYR A 152 13.85 13.03 -22.32
CA TYR A 152 13.50 14.05 -23.31
C TYR A 152 14.71 14.87 -23.69
N THR A 153 14.83 15.15 -24.98
CA THR A 153 15.88 16.03 -25.53
C THR A 153 15.28 17.37 -25.93
N PRO A 154 15.65 18.48 -25.27
CA PRO A 154 15.08 19.78 -25.56
C PRO A 154 15.68 20.33 -26.87
N GLU A 155 14.89 21.13 -27.60
CA GLU A 155 15.35 21.87 -28.77
C GLU A 155 16.34 22.98 -28.38
N ALA A 156 17.21 23.32 -29.28
CA ALA A 156 18.27 24.33 -29.07
C ALA A 156 17.73 25.74 -28.80
N ALA A 157 16.50 26.04 -29.19
CA ALA A 157 15.84 27.33 -29.03
C ALA A 157 14.36 27.11 -28.65
N PRO A 158 13.70 28.09 -27.97
CA PRO A 158 12.27 28.05 -27.73
C PRO A 158 11.47 28.19 -29.03
N ILE A 159 10.19 27.89 -28.98
CA ILE A 159 9.28 28.06 -30.12
C ILE A 159 9.18 29.54 -30.45
N LYS A 160 9.59 29.89 -31.67
CA LYS A 160 9.62 31.28 -32.12
C LYS A 160 8.22 31.91 -32.11
N GLY A 161 8.10 33.06 -31.49
CA GLY A 161 6.84 33.81 -31.38
C GLY A 161 5.91 33.36 -30.23
N VAL A 162 6.36 32.42 -29.40
CA VAL A 162 5.61 31.96 -28.22
C VAL A 162 6.28 32.45 -26.96
N MET A 163 5.72 33.49 -26.36
CA MET A 163 6.15 34.05 -25.08
C MET A 163 5.02 33.86 -24.04
N GLY A 164 5.35 33.28 -22.90
CA GLY A 164 4.39 33.03 -21.83
C GLY A 164 4.66 31.71 -21.10
N ILE A 165 3.63 31.21 -20.46
CA ILE A 165 3.64 30.02 -19.60
C ILE A 165 2.50 29.07 -19.98
N ASP A 166 2.43 27.91 -19.32
CA ASP A 166 1.33 26.97 -19.33
C ASP A 166 0.93 26.50 -20.74
N PRO A 167 1.84 25.90 -21.51
CA PRO A 167 1.47 25.34 -22.79
C PRO A 167 0.48 24.19 -22.63
N CYS A 168 -0.50 24.14 -23.56
CA CYS A 168 -1.34 22.98 -23.77
C CYS A 168 -1.46 22.69 -25.26
N CYS A 169 -1.21 21.46 -25.66
CA CYS A 169 -1.31 21.04 -27.05
C CYS A 169 -2.55 20.16 -27.26
N LEU A 170 -3.41 20.55 -28.20
CA LEU A 170 -4.51 19.75 -28.68
C LEU A 170 -4.20 19.26 -30.11
N ILE A 171 -4.21 17.95 -30.32
CA ILE A 171 -4.20 17.35 -31.65
C ILE A 171 -5.65 16.99 -31.98
N ASP A 172 -6.16 17.59 -33.05
CA ASP A 172 -7.55 17.37 -33.50
C ASP A 172 -7.69 16.08 -34.31
N ASP A 173 -8.91 15.65 -34.60
CA ASP A 173 -9.23 14.42 -35.34
C ASP A 173 -8.64 14.38 -36.74
N ASP A 174 -8.38 15.55 -37.36
CA ASP A 174 -7.71 15.68 -38.65
C ASP A 174 -6.18 15.65 -38.57
N GLY A 175 -5.61 15.50 -37.36
CA GLY A 175 -4.18 15.50 -37.10
C GLY A 175 -3.54 16.88 -36.97
N GLN A 176 -4.30 17.97 -37.14
CA GLN A 176 -3.80 19.34 -36.93
C GLN A 176 -3.60 19.57 -35.44
N ALA A 177 -2.39 19.99 -35.07
CA ALA A 177 -2.06 20.37 -33.72
C ALA A 177 -2.24 21.87 -33.47
N TYR A 178 -2.76 22.20 -32.29
CA TYR A 178 -2.98 23.55 -31.80
C TYR A 178 -2.27 23.72 -30.47
N LEU A 179 -1.45 24.76 -30.35
CA LEU A 179 -0.81 25.12 -29.08
C LEU A 179 -1.55 26.29 -28.47
N TYR A 180 -1.97 26.12 -27.22
CA TYR A 180 -2.55 27.16 -26.35
C TYR A 180 -1.52 27.51 -25.27
N TRP A 181 -1.49 28.76 -24.79
CA TRP A 181 -0.61 29.19 -23.71
C TRP A 181 -1.12 30.46 -23.04
N SER A 182 -0.59 30.76 -21.86
CA SER A 182 -0.86 31.98 -21.10
C SER A 182 0.17 33.06 -21.40
N GLY A 183 -0.27 34.26 -21.67
CA GLY A 183 0.57 35.41 -21.90
C GLY A 183 -0.26 36.67 -22.15
N MET A 184 -0.51 37.48 -21.15
CA MET A 184 -1.47 38.59 -21.20
C MET A 184 -2.88 38.13 -21.67
N GLY A 185 -3.36 37.03 -21.08
CA GLY A 185 -4.54 36.29 -21.51
C GLY A 185 -4.17 34.99 -22.25
N ILE A 186 -5.17 34.22 -22.62
CA ILE A 186 -4.97 32.95 -23.33
C ILE A 186 -4.82 33.19 -24.82
N ARG A 187 -3.77 32.65 -25.40
CA ARG A 187 -3.47 32.69 -26.83
C ARG A 187 -3.40 31.28 -27.39
N ALA A 188 -3.63 31.16 -28.70
CA ALA A 188 -3.43 29.90 -29.41
C ALA A 188 -2.95 30.14 -30.85
N ALA A 189 -2.30 29.13 -31.40
CA ALA A 189 -1.88 29.07 -32.79
C ALA A 189 -1.85 27.62 -33.31
N LYS A 190 -1.97 27.42 -34.62
CA LYS A 190 -1.69 26.13 -35.22
C LYS A 190 -0.19 25.84 -35.16
N LEU A 191 0.17 24.58 -34.92
CA LEU A 191 1.54 24.10 -35.09
C LEU A 191 1.72 23.54 -36.49
N LYS A 192 2.96 23.65 -37.02
CA LYS A 192 3.40 22.92 -38.21
C LYS A 192 3.45 21.41 -37.89
N GLU A 193 3.60 20.60 -38.92
CA GLU A 193 3.67 19.16 -38.81
C GLU A 193 4.85 18.68 -37.92
N ASN A 194 5.92 19.45 -37.85
CA ASN A 194 7.09 19.16 -37.01
C ASN A 194 6.82 19.41 -35.52
N MET A 195 5.67 19.93 -35.12
CA MET A 195 5.29 20.23 -33.74
C MET A 195 6.18 21.23 -32.99
N LYS A 196 7.11 21.86 -33.66
CA LYS A 196 8.15 22.73 -33.08
C LYS A 196 8.04 24.19 -33.53
N GLU A 197 7.17 24.48 -34.47
CA GLU A 197 7.01 25.82 -35.08
C GLU A 197 5.51 26.14 -35.25
N LEU A 198 5.20 27.43 -35.16
CA LEU A 198 3.84 27.91 -35.48
C LEU A 198 3.60 27.87 -36.99
N ALA A 199 2.41 27.46 -37.41
CA ALA A 199 1.92 27.48 -38.77
C ALA A 199 1.21 28.81 -39.15
N GLY A 200 1.06 29.73 -38.20
CA GLY A 200 0.40 31.02 -38.40
C GLY A 200 0.61 31.94 -37.21
N GLU A 201 0.02 33.12 -37.27
CA GLU A 201 0.12 34.10 -36.18
C GLU A 201 -0.72 33.71 -34.95
N PRO A 202 -0.18 33.92 -33.73
CA PRO A 202 -0.91 33.72 -32.51
C PRO A 202 -2.18 34.59 -32.41
N ARG A 203 -3.28 34.01 -31.98
CA ARG A 203 -4.55 34.72 -31.75
C ARG A 203 -4.91 34.73 -30.24
N GLN A 204 -5.43 35.84 -29.80
CA GLN A 204 -6.09 35.92 -28.46
C GLN A 204 -7.38 35.13 -28.50
N MET A 205 -7.62 34.31 -27.47
CA MET A 205 -8.91 33.59 -27.34
C MET A 205 -9.98 34.56 -26.84
N GLU A 206 -11.01 34.74 -27.67
CA GLU A 206 -12.14 35.66 -27.42
C GLU A 206 -13.32 34.92 -26.80
N GLY A 207 -14.23 35.66 -26.13
CA GLY A 207 -15.42 35.10 -25.49
C GLY A 207 -15.21 34.53 -24.10
N LEU A 208 -14.03 34.78 -23.51
CA LEU A 208 -13.72 34.40 -22.14
C LEU A 208 -14.13 35.48 -21.14
N PRO A 209 -14.41 35.16 -19.85
CA PRO A 209 -14.82 36.13 -18.86
C PRO A 209 -13.71 37.13 -18.53
N GLU A 210 -14.07 38.28 -17.98
CA GLU A 210 -13.10 39.24 -17.43
C GLU A 210 -12.37 38.64 -16.23
N GLY A 211 -11.22 39.23 -15.85
CA GLY A 211 -10.38 38.81 -14.75
C GLY A 211 -9.14 38.05 -15.21
N PHE A 212 -8.25 37.73 -14.27
CA PHE A 212 -7.01 37.03 -14.54
C PHE A 212 -7.30 35.59 -14.94
N LYS A 213 -6.61 35.08 -15.95
CA LYS A 213 -6.71 33.72 -16.49
C LYS A 213 -5.35 33.24 -16.96
N GLU A 214 -5.04 32.01 -16.62
CA GLU A 214 -3.86 31.30 -17.08
C GLU A 214 -4.16 29.81 -17.33
N GLY A 215 -3.17 28.93 -17.39
CA GLY A 215 -3.32 27.49 -17.33
C GLY A 215 -4.32 26.89 -18.30
N PRO A 216 -4.34 27.27 -19.60
CA PRO A 216 -5.33 26.73 -20.52
C PRO A 216 -5.16 25.23 -20.70
N PHE A 217 -6.26 24.49 -20.71
CA PHE A 217 -6.30 23.10 -21.13
C PHE A 217 -7.43 22.92 -22.14
N ALA A 218 -7.10 22.34 -23.31
CA ALA A 218 -8.06 22.14 -24.38
C ALA A 218 -8.28 20.66 -24.68
N PHE A 219 -9.54 20.27 -24.86
CA PHE A 219 -9.91 18.92 -25.26
C PHE A 219 -11.19 18.92 -26.09
N LYS A 220 -11.52 17.78 -26.71
CA LYS A 220 -12.73 17.58 -27.52
C LYS A 220 -13.61 16.48 -26.93
N GLN A 221 -14.90 16.73 -26.83
CA GLN A 221 -15.88 15.75 -26.36
C GLN A 221 -17.23 15.99 -27.01
N GLY A 222 -17.87 14.93 -27.52
CA GLY A 222 -19.23 14.99 -28.09
C GLY A 222 -19.37 15.94 -29.28
N GLY A 223 -18.28 16.15 -30.02
CA GLY A 223 -18.26 17.07 -31.18
C GLY A 223 -17.98 18.53 -30.81
N HIS A 224 -17.87 18.87 -29.54
CA HIS A 224 -17.53 20.23 -29.06
C HIS A 224 -16.10 20.31 -28.56
N TYR A 225 -15.51 21.48 -28.68
CA TYR A 225 -14.23 21.82 -28.09
C TYR A 225 -14.47 22.53 -26.76
N TYR A 226 -13.62 22.18 -25.79
CA TYR A 226 -13.61 22.78 -24.46
C TYR A 226 -12.28 23.45 -24.24
N LEU A 227 -12.31 24.71 -23.83
CA LEU A 227 -11.15 25.44 -23.33
C LEU A 227 -11.40 25.69 -21.83
N THR A 228 -10.60 25.04 -21.00
CA THR A 228 -10.70 25.13 -19.55
C THR A 228 -9.52 25.91 -19.01
N PHE A 229 -9.69 26.63 -17.91
CA PHE A 229 -8.67 27.54 -17.41
C PHE A 229 -8.89 27.89 -15.94
N PRO A 230 -7.83 28.10 -15.16
CA PRO A 230 -7.86 28.84 -13.89
C PRO A 230 -8.36 30.27 -14.14
N TRP A 231 -9.17 30.75 -13.19
CA TRP A 231 -9.78 32.05 -13.30
C TRP A 231 -9.94 32.73 -11.95
N VAL A 232 -9.34 33.90 -11.77
CA VAL A 232 -9.54 34.75 -10.58
C VAL A 232 -10.70 35.69 -10.83
N ARG A 233 -11.81 35.51 -10.12
CA ARG A 233 -12.94 36.41 -10.10
C ARG A 233 -12.63 37.68 -9.30
N LYS A 234 -13.17 38.82 -9.69
CA LYS A 234 -12.90 40.13 -9.04
C LYS A 234 -13.09 40.11 -7.52
N GLU A 235 -14.13 39.41 -7.05
CA GLU A 235 -14.54 39.33 -5.65
C GLU A 235 -13.80 38.23 -4.85
N LYS A 236 -12.97 37.45 -5.51
CA LYS A 236 -12.18 36.37 -4.90
C LYS A 236 -10.69 36.65 -5.05
N GLY A 237 -9.89 36.13 -4.19
CA GLY A 237 -8.45 36.34 -4.20
C GLY A 237 -7.64 35.15 -4.74
N THR A 238 -8.33 34.04 -5.04
CA THR A 238 -7.73 32.77 -5.47
C THR A 238 -8.40 32.25 -6.74
N GLU A 239 -7.80 31.27 -7.38
CA GLU A 239 -8.29 30.70 -8.63
C GLU A 239 -9.40 29.69 -8.43
N THR A 240 -10.40 29.76 -9.27
CA THR A 240 -11.36 28.70 -9.58
C THR A 240 -11.00 28.05 -10.93
N LEU A 241 -11.48 26.86 -11.21
CA LEU A 241 -11.41 26.28 -12.55
C LEU A 241 -12.71 26.56 -13.30
N ALA A 242 -12.58 27.16 -14.48
CA ALA A 242 -13.68 27.55 -15.33
C ALA A 242 -13.52 27.01 -16.75
N TYR A 243 -14.55 27.12 -17.59
CA TYR A 243 -14.49 26.63 -18.96
C TYR A 243 -15.39 27.40 -19.91
N ALA A 244 -15.01 27.34 -21.17
CA ALA A 244 -15.78 27.78 -22.32
C ALA A 244 -15.88 26.66 -23.37
N MET A 245 -16.89 26.71 -24.21
CA MET A 245 -17.12 25.75 -25.29
C MET A 245 -17.16 26.46 -26.66
N SER A 246 -16.78 25.71 -27.70
CA SER A 246 -16.83 26.16 -29.09
C SER A 246 -17.04 24.99 -30.05
N ASP A 247 -17.45 25.29 -31.27
CA ASP A 247 -17.51 24.32 -32.37
C ASP A 247 -16.20 24.32 -33.21
N SER A 248 -15.20 25.13 -32.80
CA SER A 248 -13.89 25.22 -33.44
C SER A 248 -12.78 25.31 -32.39
N PRO A 249 -11.60 24.65 -32.60
CA PRO A 249 -10.49 24.72 -31.68
C PRO A 249 -9.89 26.14 -31.51
N MET A 250 -10.17 27.04 -32.44
CA MET A 250 -9.70 28.44 -32.38
C MET A 250 -10.79 29.42 -31.93
N GLY A 251 -11.91 28.94 -31.46
CA GLY A 251 -13.07 29.77 -31.08
C GLY A 251 -13.94 30.18 -32.28
N PRO A 252 -14.91 31.12 -32.12
CA PRO A 252 -15.12 31.88 -30.88
C PRO A 252 -15.60 31.01 -29.71
N TRP A 253 -15.20 31.36 -28.50
CA TRP A 253 -15.53 30.63 -27.30
C TRP A 253 -16.78 31.20 -26.61
N GLN A 254 -17.57 30.34 -26.01
CA GLN A 254 -18.72 30.72 -25.18
C GLN A 254 -18.46 30.25 -23.74
N PHE A 255 -18.31 31.18 -22.81
CA PHE A 255 -18.20 30.89 -21.40
C PHE A 255 -19.38 30.08 -20.88
N LYS A 256 -19.14 29.02 -20.14
CA LYS A 256 -20.18 28.10 -19.65
C LYS A 256 -20.30 28.05 -18.14
N GLY A 257 -19.23 28.32 -17.41
CA GLY A 257 -19.27 28.31 -15.96
C GLY A 257 -18.01 27.76 -15.29
N ILE A 258 -18.21 27.28 -14.08
CA ILE A 258 -17.17 26.80 -13.18
C ILE A 258 -17.13 25.27 -13.21
N ILE A 259 -15.94 24.70 -13.30
CA ILE A 259 -15.69 23.26 -13.15
C ILE A 259 -15.49 22.91 -11.70
N MET A 260 -14.71 23.72 -10.96
CA MET A 260 -14.41 23.54 -9.56
C MET A 260 -14.21 24.90 -8.88
N ALA A 261 -14.86 25.09 -7.73
CA ALA A 261 -14.74 26.32 -6.96
C ALA A 261 -13.34 26.50 -6.36
N GLU A 262 -13.07 27.68 -5.83
CA GLU A 262 -11.83 28.01 -5.12
C GLU A 262 -11.57 27.06 -3.96
N HIS A 263 -10.30 26.76 -3.70
CA HIS A 263 -9.93 25.91 -2.57
C HIS A 263 -10.29 26.53 -1.23
N ALA A 264 -10.96 25.75 -0.39
CA ALA A 264 -11.32 26.19 0.97
C ALA A 264 -10.11 26.54 1.83
N ASN A 265 -8.96 25.91 1.57
CA ASN A 265 -7.70 26.12 2.31
C ASN A 265 -6.86 27.29 1.80
N GLY A 266 -7.36 28.08 0.83
CA GLY A 266 -6.69 29.27 0.36
C GLY A 266 -5.46 29.04 -0.52
N CYS A 267 -5.32 27.86 -1.14
CA CYS A 267 -4.34 27.67 -2.20
C CYS A 267 -4.62 28.67 -3.33
N TRP A 268 -3.64 29.53 -3.64
CA TRP A 268 -3.86 30.63 -4.57
C TRP A 268 -4.08 30.11 -6.00
N THR A 269 -3.22 29.20 -6.47
CA THR A 269 -3.31 28.60 -7.81
C THR A 269 -4.22 27.38 -7.82
N ASN A 270 -4.81 27.12 -8.98
CA ASN A 270 -5.60 25.93 -9.26
C ASN A 270 -5.42 25.52 -10.72
N HIS A 271 -4.39 24.74 -11.02
CA HIS A 271 -4.09 24.28 -12.36
C HIS A 271 -4.52 22.82 -12.56
N HIS A 272 -4.86 22.43 -13.82
CA HIS A 272 -5.58 21.18 -14.04
C HIS A 272 -5.33 20.57 -15.42
N SER A 273 -5.82 19.34 -15.58
CA SER A 273 -6.07 18.70 -16.88
C SER A 273 -7.32 17.82 -16.80
N ILE A 274 -7.93 17.54 -17.96
CA ILE A 274 -9.14 16.72 -18.09
C ILE A 274 -8.86 15.61 -19.10
N VAL A 275 -9.09 14.36 -18.69
CA VAL A 275 -8.74 13.21 -19.52
C VAL A 275 -9.80 12.12 -19.44
N ASN A 276 -10.07 11.46 -20.58
CA ASN A 276 -10.81 10.22 -20.61
C ASN A 276 -9.85 9.03 -20.44
N TYR A 277 -10.13 8.19 -19.46
CA TYR A 277 -9.37 6.97 -19.24
C TYR A 277 -10.32 5.79 -19.01
N LYS A 278 -10.22 4.78 -19.86
CA LYS A 278 -11.09 3.59 -19.84
C LYS A 278 -12.59 3.90 -19.85
N GLY A 279 -12.98 4.94 -20.61
CA GLY A 279 -14.37 5.34 -20.78
C GLY A 279 -14.94 6.28 -19.73
N GLU A 280 -14.17 6.58 -18.69
CA GLU A 280 -14.54 7.51 -17.63
C GLU A 280 -13.72 8.79 -17.73
N TRP A 281 -14.33 9.94 -17.35
CA TRP A 281 -13.66 11.23 -17.37
C TRP A 281 -13.15 11.61 -15.99
N TYR A 282 -11.96 12.22 -15.94
CA TYR A 282 -11.29 12.62 -14.72
C TYR A 282 -10.76 14.04 -14.84
N LEU A 283 -10.87 14.78 -13.74
CA LEU A 283 -10.23 16.06 -13.49
C LEU A 283 -9.03 15.83 -12.61
N PHE A 284 -7.83 16.12 -13.13
CA PHE A 284 -6.62 16.26 -12.34
C PHE A 284 -6.45 17.73 -11.97
N TYR A 285 -6.10 18.01 -10.74
CA TYR A 285 -5.92 19.34 -10.19
C TYR A 285 -4.89 19.30 -9.06
N HIS A 286 -4.54 20.43 -8.48
CA HIS A 286 -3.68 20.44 -7.30
C HIS A 286 -4.29 21.22 -6.15
N HIS A 287 -3.79 20.95 -4.95
CA HIS A 287 -4.00 21.73 -3.73
C HIS A 287 -2.75 21.66 -2.84
N ASN A 288 -2.79 22.29 -1.65
CA ASN A 288 -1.64 22.38 -0.74
C ASN A 288 -1.86 21.65 0.59
N ASP A 289 -2.63 20.56 0.62
CA ASP A 289 -2.94 19.83 1.85
C ASP A 289 -1.71 19.33 2.61
N TYR A 290 -0.66 18.89 1.91
CA TYR A 290 0.60 18.51 2.55
C TYR A 290 1.38 19.70 3.11
N SER A 291 1.09 20.90 2.68
CA SER A 291 1.76 22.14 3.12
C SER A 291 0.75 23.27 3.30
N PRO A 292 -0.18 23.17 4.27
CA PRO A 292 -1.27 24.15 4.43
C PRO A 292 -0.77 25.55 4.80
N ALA A 293 0.43 25.65 5.36
CA ALA A 293 1.07 26.94 5.67
C ALA A 293 1.83 27.56 4.47
N MET A 294 1.96 26.82 3.34
CA MET A 294 2.77 27.22 2.18
C MET A 294 2.10 26.77 0.87
N ASP A 295 1.38 27.68 0.25
CA ASP A 295 0.57 27.43 -0.96
C ASP A 295 1.37 27.23 -2.26
N LYS A 296 2.71 27.30 -2.20
CA LYS A 296 3.64 27.01 -3.31
C LYS A 296 4.34 25.65 -3.16
N ARG A 297 3.80 24.76 -2.32
CA ARG A 297 4.16 23.35 -2.19
C ARG A 297 2.90 22.53 -2.39
N ARG A 298 2.58 22.29 -3.62
CA ARG A 298 1.28 21.77 -4.03
C ARG A 298 1.32 20.25 -4.19
N SER A 299 0.18 19.63 -4.35
CA SER A 299 0.04 18.19 -4.47
C SER A 299 -1.05 17.83 -5.45
N ALA A 300 -0.74 16.98 -6.43
CA ALA A 300 -1.65 16.56 -7.48
C ALA A 300 -2.76 15.66 -6.92
N CYS A 301 -3.98 15.95 -7.33
CA CYS A 301 -5.21 15.27 -6.96
C CYS A 301 -6.01 14.85 -8.18
N ILE A 302 -6.98 13.96 -7.99
CA ILE A 302 -7.86 13.47 -9.04
C ILE A 302 -9.27 13.25 -8.49
N ASP A 303 -10.25 13.70 -9.26
CA ASP A 303 -11.66 13.36 -9.03
C ASP A 303 -12.39 13.02 -10.34
N ARG A 304 -13.55 12.38 -10.24
CA ARG A 304 -14.38 12.09 -11.41
C ARG A 304 -14.99 13.37 -11.97
N LEU A 305 -15.02 13.47 -13.29
CA LEU A 305 -15.71 14.52 -14.01
C LEU A 305 -16.87 13.91 -14.81
N SER A 306 -17.97 14.61 -14.90
CA SER A 306 -19.12 14.18 -15.71
C SER A 306 -19.73 15.34 -16.47
N PHE A 307 -20.37 15.01 -17.60
CA PHE A 307 -21.10 15.95 -18.43
C PHE A 307 -22.60 15.85 -18.21
N LEU A 308 -23.29 16.96 -18.39
CA LEU A 308 -24.72 17.01 -18.46
C LEU A 308 -25.19 16.62 -19.89
N PRO A 309 -26.49 16.33 -20.11
CA PRO A 309 -26.96 15.95 -21.43
C PRO A 309 -26.75 16.98 -22.55
N ASP A 310 -26.60 18.26 -22.20
CA ASP A 310 -26.30 19.37 -23.11
C ASP A 310 -24.81 19.55 -23.39
N GLY A 311 -23.94 18.65 -22.88
CA GLY A 311 -22.51 18.71 -23.03
C GLY A 311 -21.81 19.61 -22.00
N THR A 312 -22.52 20.33 -21.14
CA THR A 312 -21.91 21.14 -20.11
C THR A 312 -21.29 20.28 -19.00
N ILE A 313 -20.22 20.78 -18.36
CA ILE A 313 -19.53 20.07 -17.30
C ILE A 313 -20.30 20.25 -15.98
N ARG A 314 -20.56 19.15 -15.26
CA ARG A 314 -21.07 19.21 -13.90
C ARG A 314 -19.95 19.66 -12.97
N GLU A 315 -20.22 20.63 -12.09
CA GLU A 315 -19.27 21.11 -11.10
C GLU A 315 -18.72 19.96 -10.25
N VAL A 316 -17.40 19.87 -10.19
CA VAL A 316 -16.66 18.88 -9.41
C VAL A 316 -16.36 19.44 -8.02
N LYS A 317 -16.70 18.68 -6.99
CA LYS A 317 -16.31 18.99 -5.61
C LYS A 317 -15.08 18.18 -5.27
N PRO A 318 -13.97 18.84 -4.89
CA PRO A 318 -12.76 18.15 -4.49
C PRO A 318 -13.02 17.16 -3.35
N THR A 319 -12.45 15.98 -3.43
CA THR A 319 -12.60 14.97 -2.39
C THR A 319 -11.25 14.59 -1.77
N LEU A 320 -11.25 14.21 -0.50
CA LEU A 320 -10.09 13.62 0.16
C LEU A 320 -9.84 12.20 -0.39
N ARG A 321 -10.93 11.51 -0.71
CA ARG A 321 -10.89 10.11 -1.15
C ARG A 321 -10.31 9.95 -2.56
N GLY A 322 -10.53 10.87 -3.46
CA GLY A 322 -10.17 10.72 -4.86
C GLY A 322 -10.91 9.57 -5.54
N VAL A 323 -10.25 8.90 -6.48
CA VAL A 323 -10.85 7.85 -7.33
C VAL A 323 -10.15 6.51 -7.17
N GLY A 324 -10.76 5.47 -7.75
CA GLY A 324 -10.22 4.12 -7.80
C GLY A 324 -10.69 3.23 -6.65
N VAL A 325 -10.23 1.98 -6.67
CA VAL A 325 -10.60 0.94 -5.71
C VAL A 325 -9.36 0.53 -4.93
N ASN A 326 -9.41 0.63 -3.60
CA ASN A 326 -8.33 0.15 -2.75
C ASN A 326 -8.50 -1.34 -2.47
N LYS A 327 -7.43 -2.12 -2.56
CA LYS A 327 -7.43 -3.49 -2.04
C LYS A 327 -7.45 -3.44 -0.51
N ALA A 328 -8.26 -4.25 0.12
CA ALA A 328 -8.31 -4.35 1.58
C ALA A 328 -6.93 -4.71 2.19
N THR A 329 -6.11 -5.45 1.43
CA THR A 329 -4.75 -5.84 1.83
C THR A 329 -3.71 -4.71 1.79
N ASP A 330 -4.03 -3.61 1.12
CA ASP A 330 -3.15 -2.44 1.06
C ASP A 330 -3.36 -1.57 2.31
N ARG A 331 -2.40 -0.72 2.61
CA ARG A 331 -2.56 0.30 3.64
C ARG A 331 -3.61 1.31 3.17
N ILE A 332 -4.67 1.49 3.93
CA ILE A 332 -5.76 2.43 3.69
C ILE A 332 -5.57 3.60 4.65
N GLU A 333 -5.23 4.76 4.11
CA GLU A 333 -5.20 6.03 4.87
C GLU A 333 -6.64 6.45 5.13
N ILE A 334 -7.16 6.01 6.24
CA ILE A 334 -8.60 6.13 6.54
C ILE A 334 -9.03 7.58 6.83
N ASP A 335 -8.08 8.45 7.13
CA ASP A 335 -8.22 9.90 7.21
C ASP A 335 -8.65 10.54 5.87
N ARG A 336 -8.32 9.88 4.74
CA ARG A 336 -8.79 10.28 3.41
C ARG A 336 -10.19 9.71 3.12
N TYR A 337 -11.12 9.96 3.97
CA TYR A 337 -12.48 9.42 3.92
C TYR A 337 -13.35 10.05 2.81
N SER A 338 -14.43 9.38 2.45
CA SER A 338 -15.45 9.90 1.53
C SER A 338 -16.48 10.75 2.26
N GLN A 339 -16.81 10.37 3.49
CA GLN A 339 -17.80 11.05 4.36
C GLN A 339 -17.44 10.83 5.82
N ALA A 340 -17.83 11.77 6.67
CA ALA A 340 -17.67 11.65 8.12
C ALA A 340 -18.83 12.33 8.86
N SER A 341 -18.99 12.03 10.14
CA SER A 341 -19.83 12.83 11.04
C SER A 341 -19.22 14.25 11.20
N GLN A 342 -20.06 15.23 11.49
CA GLN A 342 -19.66 16.65 11.52
C GLN A 342 -18.58 16.98 12.56
N ASP A 343 -18.43 16.17 13.57
CA ASP A 343 -17.50 16.32 14.68
C ASP A 343 -16.10 15.77 14.38
N VAL A 344 -15.91 15.02 13.30
CA VAL A 344 -14.60 14.49 12.87
C VAL A 344 -13.73 15.62 12.34
N THR A 345 -12.50 15.70 12.82
CA THR A 345 -11.49 16.66 12.37
C THR A 345 -10.25 15.97 11.82
N LEU A 346 -9.46 16.67 11.02
CA LEU A 346 -8.19 16.22 10.48
C LEU A 346 -7.03 17.03 11.05
N ALA A 347 -5.92 16.39 11.32
CA ALA A 347 -4.67 17.06 11.68
C ALA A 347 -3.47 16.35 11.00
N GLN A 348 -2.42 17.12 10.72
CA GLN A 348 -1.17 16.54 10.22
C GLN A 348 -0.52 15.67 11.29
N ASN A 349 0.10 14.57 10.86
CA ASN A 349 0.87 13.71 11.77
C ASN A 349 2.14 14.40 12.26
N ASP A 350 2.82 15.11 11.38
CA ASP A 350 3.99 15.93 11.66
C ASP A 350 4.10 17.07 10.64
N SER A 351 3.99 18.32 11.10
CA SER A 351 4.10 19.51 10.25
C SER A 351 5.50 19.71 9.66
N LEU A 352 6.54 19.11 10.26
CA LEU A 352 7.91 19.17 9.77
C LEU A 352 8.22 18.03 8.80
N ALA A 353 7.36 17.01 8.73
CA ALA A 353 7.47 15.87 7.81
C ALA A 353 6.14 15.66 7.06
N PRO A 354 5.79 16.56 6.12
CA PRO A 354 4.45 16.64 5.51
C PRO A 354 4.00 15.33 4.87
N PHE A 355 4.92 14.55 4.29
CA PHE A 355 4.58 13.28 3.64
C PHE A 355 4.30 12.13 4.61
N GLN A 356 4.36 12.34 5.92
CA GLN A 356 3.78 11.41 6.90
C GLN A 356 2.24 11.44 6.90
N GLY A 357 1.63 12.44 6.24
CA GLY A 357 0.19 12.52 6.04
C GLY A 357 -0.56 13.07 7.26
N TRP A 358 -1.80 12.64 7.39
CA TRP A 358 -2.75 13.14 8.37
C TRP A 358 -3.32 12.01 9.22
N HIS A 359 -4.08 12.38 10.22
CA HIS A 359 -4.96 11.48 10.94
C HIS A 359 -6.33 12.12 11.15
N ALA A 360 -7.34 11.28 11.27
CA ALA A 360 -8.68 11.69 11.65
C ALA A 360 -8.86 11.55 13.16
N GLN A 361 -9.45 12.56 13.80
CA GLN A 361 -9.89 12.51 15.18
C GLN A 361 -11.39 12.26 15.25
N LEU A 362 -11.77 11.23 15.96
CA LEU A 362 -13.15 10.87 16.28
C LEU A 362 -13.38 11.19 17.78
N PRO A 363 -13.92 12.40 18.10
CA PRO A 363 -13.84 12.94 19.46
C PRO A 363 -14.81 12.30 20.45
N ALA A 364 -15.85 11.60 19.99
CA ALA A 364 -16.89 11.08 20.84
C ALA A 364 -17.41 9.72 20.42
N LYS A 365 -18.11 9.06 21.33
CA LYS A 365 -18.88 7.86 21.01
C LYS A 365 -19.93 8.18 19.93
N GLY A 366 -19.91 7.40 18.86
CA GLY A 366 -20.79 7.57 17.71
C GLY A 366 -20.19 8.41 16.59
N SER A 367 -19.05 9.06 16.78
CA SER A 367 -18.29 9.69 15.69
C SER A 367 -17.89 8.62 14.68
N TRP A 368 -18.02 8.93 13.40
CA TRP A 368 -17.75 7.95 12.35
C TRP A 368 -17.11 8.59 11.11
N LEU A 369 -16.38 7.80 10.36
CA LEU A 369 -15.92 8.11 9.01
C LEU A 369 -16.15 6.92 8.08
N ARG A 370 -16.45 7.23 6.81
CA ARG A 370 -16.72 6.25 5.75
C ARG A 370 -15.71 6.40 4.63
N TYR A 371 -15.13 5.29 4.23
CA TYR A 371 -14.17 5.18 3.14
C TYR A 371 -14.76 4.29 2.06
N ALA A 372 -14.95 4.84 0.85
CA ALA A 372 -15.61 4.13 -0.24
C ALA A 372 -14.67 3.19 -1.00
N ASP A 373 -15.26 2.21 -1.70
CA ASP A 373 -14.61 1.37 -2.71
C ASP A 373 -13.38 0.58 -2.22
N VAL A 374 -13.58 -0.30 -1.24
CA VAL A 374 -12.54 -1.24 -0.78
C VAL A 374 -12.85 -2.65 -1.27
N ASP A 375 -11.87 -3.29 -1.92
CA ASP A 375 -11.99 -4.62 -2.49
C ASP A 375 -11.40 -5.70 -1.57
N PHE A 376 -12.27 -6.60 -1.11
CA PHE A 376 -11.95 -7.75 -0.26
C PHE A 376 -11.70 -9.05 -1.04
N SER A 377 -11.69 -9.03 -2.37
CA SER A 377 -11.57 -10.24 -3.20
C SER A 377 -10.31 -11.04 -2.89
N MET A 378 -9.21 -10.37 -2.52
CA MET A 378 -7.93 -11.01 -2.15
C MET A 378 -7.86 -11.44 -0.69
N MET A 379 -8.90 -11.20 0.11
CA MET A 379 -8.93 -11.62 1.51
C MET A 379 -9.36 -13.09 1.65
N GLY A 380 -8.57 -13.87 2.38
CA GLY A 380 -8.92 -15.23 2.79
C GLY A 380 -10.07 -15.28 3.78
N ALA A 381 -10.57 -16.48 4.05
CA ALA A 381 -11.67 -16.70 4.99
C ALA A 381 -11.36 -16.24 6.42
N LYS A 382 -10.11 -16.32 6.83
CA LYS A 382 -9.61 -15.86 8.13
C LYS A 382 -8.56 -14.77 7.94
N GLY A 383 -8.76 -13.66 8.61
CA GLY A 383 -7.88 -12.50 8.56
C GLY A 383 -7.95 -11.69 9.84
N TYR A 384 -7.23 -10.59 9.84
CA TYR A 384 -7.26 -9.60 10.91
C TYR A 384 -7.06 -8.20 10.32
N VAL A 385 -7.51 -7.20 11.02
CA VAL A 385 -7.22 -5.80 10.71
C VAL A 385 -6.10 -5.31 11.63
N VAL A 386 -5.23 -4.50 11.07
CA VAL A 386 -4.19 -3.73 11.78
C VAL A 386 -4.55 -2.26 11.60
N ALA A 387 -4.49 -1.47 12.66
CA ALA A 387 -4.73 -0.03 12.59
C ALA A 387 -3.71 0.73 13.42
N ASN A 388 -3.35 1.93 12.97
CA ASN A 388 -2.54 2.88 13.71
C ASN A 388 -3.46 3.90 14.37
N VAL A 389 -3.44 3.96 15.70
CA VAL A 389 -4.38 4.72 16.51
C VAL A 389 -3.66 5.43 17.67
N LYS A 390 -4.27 6.50 18.17
CA LYS A 390 -3.79 7.25 19.33
C LYS A 390 -4.99 7.63 20.21
N ALA A 391 -4.92 7.39 21.50
CA ALA A 391 -5.99 7.73 22.45
C ALA A 391 -5.42 8.15 23.81
N GLN A 392 -6.21 8.89 24.59
CA GLN A 392 -5.87 9.28 25.98
C GLN A 392 -6.47 8.32 27.01
N GLU A 393 -7.50 7.57 26.62
CA GLU A 393 -8.21 6.61 27.47
C GLU A 393 -8.42 5.29 26.72
N ASN A 394 -8.73 4.26 27.49
CA ASN A 394 -9.14 2.99 26.88
C ASN A 394 -10.43 3.19 26.08
N THR A 395 -10.39 2.82 24.81
CA THR A 395 -11.53 3.00 23.92
C THR A 395 -11.65 1.86 22.91
N VAL A 396 -12.67 1.89 22.09
CA VAL A 396 -12.95 0.87 21.09
C VAL A 396 -13.34 1.53 19.78
N LEU A 397 -12.73 1.07 18.69
CA LEU A 397 -13.20 1.33 17.34
C LEU A 397 -13.83 0.07 16.73
N THR A 398 -14.94 0.23 16.04
CA THR A 398 -15.49 -0.82 15.18
C THR A 398 -15.28 -0.45 13.72
N VAL A 399 -14.77 -1.42 12.96
CA VAL A 399 -14.75 -1.35 11.50
C VAL A 399 -15.98 -2.09 10.99
N ARG A 400 -16.81 -1.42 10.21
CA ARG A 400 -18.12 -1.89 9.75
C ARG A 400 -18.21 -1.87 8.23
N GLU A 401 -19.08 -2.68 7.68
CA GLU A 401 -19.40 -2.70 6.25
C GLU A 401 -20.44 -1.61 5.93
N LYS A 402 -20.20 -0.85 4.87
CA LYS A 402 -21.05 0.19 4.27
C LYS A 402 -21.20 1.46 5.10
N ASP A 403 -21.80 1.40 6.26
CA ASP A 403 -22.17 2.58 7.06
C ASP A 403 -22.03 2.33 8.57
N ALA A 404 -22.31 3.35 9.39
CA ALA A 404 -22.16 3.30 10.84
C ALA A 404 -23.09 2.28 11.55
N LYS A 405 -24.12 1.81 10.86
CA LYS A 405 -25.02 0.75 11.35
C LYS A 405 -24.73 -0.60 10.70
N GLY A 406 -23.77 -0.65 9.79
CA GLY A 406 -23.40 -1.82 9.04
C GLY A 406 -22.85 -2.96 9.90
N LYS A 407 -22.75 -4.14 9.29
CA LYS A 407 -22.23 -5.34 9.96
C LYS A 407 -20.80 -5.14 10.42
N VAL A 408 -20.49 -5.51 11.66
CA VAL A 408 -19.15 -5.38 12.22
C VAL A 408 -18.19 -6.36 11.55
N ILE A 409 -17.14 -5.82 10.92
CA ILE A 409 -16.04 -6.56 10.32
C ILE A 409 -15.00 -6.90 11.39
N ALA A 410 -14.66 -5.93 12.24
CA ALA A 410 -13.69 -6.10 13.32
C ALA A 410 -13.96 -5.10 14.46
N ARG A 411 -13.50 -5.46 15.66
CA ARG A 411 -13.57 -4.65 16.87
C ARG A 411 -12.16 -4.45 17.43
N LEU A 412 -11.64 -3.24 17.33
CA LEU A 412 -10.32 -2.85 17.79
C LEU A 412 -10.41 -2.33 19.23
N GLU A 413 -9.88 -3.07 20.18
CA GLU A 413 -9.76 -2.64 21.58
C GLU A 413 -8.44 -1.88 21.74
N ILE A 414 -8.52 -0.62 22.14
CA ILE A 414 -7.39 0.26 22.35
C ILE A 414 -7.16 0.39 23.85
N LYS A 415 -6.05 -0.16 24.35
CA LYS A 415 -5.67 -0.15 25.75
C LYS A 415 -4.41 0.71 25.90
N VAL A 416 -4.57 1.86 26.54
CA VAL A 416 -3.49 2.83 26.76
C VAL A 416 -2.76 2.62 28.09
N GLU A 417 -3.28 1.77 28.96
CA GLU A 417 -2.63 1.35 30.20
C GLU A 417 -2.38 -0.17 30.17
N SER A 418 -1.17 -0.57 30.40
CA SER A 418 -0.85 -1.99 30.58
C SER A 418 -1.06 -2.39 32.04
N THR A 419 -1.82 -3.46 32.28
CA THR A 419 -1.97 -4.08 33.59
C THR A 419 -0.90 -5.16 33.77
N GLY A 420 -0.15 -5.13 34.88
CA GLY A 420 0.86 -6.14 35.18
C GLY A 420 2.12 -5.59 35.84
N GLN A 421 3.16 -6.42 35.95
CA GLN A 421 4.43 -6.12 36.62
C GLN A 421 5.23 -4.98 35.91
N PHE A 422 4.98 -4.77 34.61
CA PHE A 422 5.54 -3.67 33.83
C PHE A 422 4.41 -2.75 33.35
N ARG A 423 4.04 -1.80 34.19
CA ARG A 423 3.08 -0.76 33.79
C ARG A 423 3.72 0.16 32.76
N ARG A 424 3.11 0.26 31.59
CA ARG A 424 3.46 1.27 30.59
C ARG A 424 2.25 2.21 30.43
N ASP A 425 2.52 3.50 30.48
CA ASP A 425 1.58 4.52 30.08
C ASP A 425 1.77 4.78 28.59
N LEU A 426 0.74 4.49 27.81
CA LEU A 426 0.72 4.63 26.34
C LEU A 426 -0.23 5.73 25.89
N ARG A 427 -0.74 6.55 26.83
CA ARG A 427 -1.65 7.66 26.53
C ARG A 427 -1.00 8.65 25.57
N GLY A 428 -1.75 9.07 24.57
CA GLY A 428 -1.26 10.01 23.56
C GLY A 428 -0.14 9.51 22.65
N GLN A 429 0.23 8.24 22.74
CA GLN A 429 1.21 7.62 21.84
C GLN A 429 0.51 6.92 20.68
N TRP A 430 1.16 6.89 19.52
CA TRP A 430 0.72 6.09 18.39
C TRP A 430 0.91 4.61 18.66
N LEU A 431 -0.16 3.85 18.54
CA LEU A 431 -0.21 2.41 18.81
C LEU A 431 -0.63 1.67 17.54
N THR A 432 0.06 0.59 17.26
CA THR A 432 -0.42 -0.38 16.27
C THR A 432 -1.26 -1.43 16.98
N VAL A 433 -2.57 -1.42 16.71
CA VAL A 433 -3.53 -2.37 17.30
C VAL A 433 -4.01 -3.37 16.25
N THR A 434 -4.36 -4.56 16.69
CA THR A 434 -4.87 -5.63 15.81
C THR A 434 -6.14 -6.25 16.34
N ALA A 435 -7.03 -6.65 15.45
CA ALA A 435 -8.24 -7.40 15.81
C ALA A 435 -8.56 -8.47 14.76
N PRO A 436 -9.00 -9.66 15.15
CA PRO A 436 -9.48 -10.67 14.22
C PRO A 436 -10.74 -10.18 13.50
N LEU A 437 -10.95 -10.65 12.26
CA LEU A 437 -12.18 -10.41 11.54
C LEU A 437 -13.29 -11.27 12.15
N THR A 438 -14.39 -10.66 12.56
CA THR A 438 -15.63 -11.35 12.94
C THR A 438 -16.46 -11.72 11.71
N TYR A 439 -16.26 -10.99 10.64
CA TYR A 439 -16.91 -11.15 9.36
C TYR A 439 -15.98 -10.64 8.24
N ARG A 440 -15.94 -11.36 7.13
CA ARG A 440 -15.24 -10.93 5.91
C ARG A 440 -16.26 -10.50 4.85
N PRO A 441 -16.22 -9.22 4.40
CA PRO A 441 -17.01 -8.80 3.23
C PRO A 441 -16.62 -9.59 1.97
N SER A 442 -17.52 -9.67 1.02
CA SER A 442 -17.25 -10.26 -0.30
C SER A 442 -17.18 -9.18 -1.37
N GLY A 443 -16.13 -9.23 -2.21
CA GLY A 443 -15.96 -8.27 -3.30
C GLY A 443 -15.71 -6.84 -2.81
N LYS A 444 -16.30 -5.87 -3.51
CA LYS A 444 -16.14 -4.43 -3.22
C LYS A 444 -17.23 -3.93 -2.28
N THR A 445 -16.83 -3.17 -1.28
CA THR A 445 -17.74 -2.51 -0.34
C THR A 445 -17.08 -1.26 0.26
N ASP A 446 -17.89 -0.42 0.91
CA ASP A 446 -17.36 0.69 1.70
C ASP A 446 -17.04 0.22 3.12
N LEU A 447 -16.09 0.89 3.75
CA LEU A 447 -15.77 0.74 5.16
C LEU A 447 -16.34 1.90 5.97
N CYS A 448 -16.81 1.64 7.17
CA CYS A 448 -17.14 2.67 8.13
C CYS A 448 -16.42 2.39 9.46
N VAL A 449 -15.60 3.33 9.92
CA VAL A 449 -14.95 3.28 11.23
C VAL A 449 -15.79 4.10 12.20
N VAL A 450 -16.16 3.51 13.33
CA VAL A 450 -17.03 4.14 14.33
C VAL A 450 -16.35 4.08 15.70
N SER A 451 -16.29 5.21 16.40
CA SER A 451 -15.90 5.25 17.81
C SER A 451 -17.03 4.73 18.69
N GLU A 452 -16.74 3.73 19.49
CA GLU A 452 -17.69 3.16 20.49
C GLU A 452 -17.44 3.67 21.90
N GLY A 453 -16.47 4.56 22.07
CA GLY A 453 -16.03 5.04 23.38
C GLY A 453 -15.54 6.47 23.38
N ALA A 454 -14.39 6.72 24.01
CA ALA A 454 -13.77 8.02 24.16
C ALA A 454 -13.10 8.51 22.86
N ASP A 455 -12.55 9.72 22.91
CA ASP A 455 -11.77 10.36 21.85
C ASP A 455 -10.63 9.45 21.36
N VAL A 456 -10.53 9.33 20.05
CA VAL A 456 -9.53 8.48 19.39
C VAL A 456 -9.11 9.06 18.04
N CYS A 457 -7.82 9.11 17.81
CA CYS A 457 -7.26 9.39 16.49
C CYS A 457 -6.96 8.09 15.75
N ILE A 458 -7.21 8.08 14.45
CA ILE A 458 -6.84 7.00 13.55
C ILE A 458 -6.15 7.57 12.31
N ASP A 459 -5.01 6.98 11.95
CA ASP A 459 -4.22 7.33 10.77
C ASP A 459 -4.58 6.37 9.61
N TRP A 460 -4.22 5.11 9.74
CA TRP A 460 -4.47 4.11 8.70
C TRP A 460 -4.98 2.80 9.27
N LEU A 461 -5.54 1.98 8.39
CA LEU A 461 -5.83 0.58 8.65
C LEU A 461 -5.41 -0.29 7.46
N GLN A 462 -5.19 -1.58 7.72
CA GLN A 462 -4.82 -2.58 6.73
C GLN A 462 -5.40 -3.94 7.12
N PHE A 463 -6.01 -4.63 6.18
CA PHE A 463 -6.44 -6.01 6.40
C PHE A 463 -5.33 -6.97 5.98
N LYS A 464 -5.12 -8.00 6.77
CA LYS A 464 -4.10 -9.02 6.51
C LYS A 464 -4.71 -10.40 6.58
N ASN A 465 -4.31 -11.26 5.66
CA ASN A 465 -4.61 -12.67 5.73
C ASN A 465 -3.82 -13.30 6.87
N ARG A 466 -4.45 -14.18 7.65
CA ARG A 466 -3.68 -15.05 8.54
C ARG A 466 -2.84 -15.97 7.66
N GLN A 467 -1.55 -16.02 7.90
CA GLN A 467 -0.66 -16.91 7.19
C GLN A 467 -1.08 -18.36 7.48
N GLN A 468 -1.35 -19.13 6.44
CA GLN A 468 -1.65 -20.54 6.54
C GLN A 468 -0.32 -21.29 6.66
N TYR A 469 -0.20 -22.14 7.66
CA TYR A 469 0.97 -22.96 7.92
C TYR A 469 0.66 -24.45 7.75
N PHE A 470 -0.62 -24.77 7.55
CA PHE A 470 -1.13 -26.12 7.51
C PHE A 470 -2.22 -26.25 6.46
N THR A 471 -2.16 -27.35 5.73
CA THR A 471 -3.25 -27.79 4.86
C THR A 471 -4.04 -28.89 5.60
N PRO A 472 -5.38 -28.75 5.74
CA PRO A 472 -6.20 -29.84 6.26
C PRO A 472 -6.06 -31.10 5.40
N VAL A 473 -5.91 -32.25 6.03
CA VAL A 473 -5.82 -33.55 5.34
C VAL A 473 -7.20 -34.17 5.26
N ALA A 474 -7.71 -34.33 4.04
CA ALA A 474 -9.02 -34.97 3.84
C ALA A 474 -9.00 -36.45 4.29
N ALA A 475 -10.16 -36.95 4.74
CA ALA A 475 -10.29 -38.31 5.25
C ALA A 475 -9.90 -39.40 4.23
N ASN A 476 -10.01 -39.12 2.93
CA ASN A 476 -9.64 -40.01 1.82
C ASN A 476 -8.32 -39.60 1.14
N ALA A 477 -7.52 -38.73 1.75
CA ALA A 477 -6.24 -38.33 1.19
C ALA A 477 -5.31 -39.56 1.06
N PRO A 478 -4.57 -39.67 -0.06
CA PRO A 478 -3.58 -40.71 -0.21
C PRO A 478 -2.48 -40.60 0.84
N ALA A 479 -1.79 -41.69 1.14
CA ALA A 479 -0.63 -41.65 2.02
C ALA A 479 0.43 -40.68 1.49
N ALA A 480 1.02 -39.91 2.39
CA ALA A 480 2.11 -39.01 2.06
C ALA A 480 3.47 -39.73 2.14
N LYS A 481 4.50 -39.12 1.56
CA LYS A 481 5.89 -39.47 1.84
C LYS A 481 6.53 -38.39 2.71
N PRO A 482 7.61 -38.66 3.46
CA PRO A 482 8.44 -37.61 4.02
C PRO A 482 8.88 -36.66 2.92
N ASP A 483 9.26 -35.44 3.27
CA ASP A 483 9.82 -34.51 2.31
C ASP A 483 11.23 -34.93 1.82
N ALA A 484 11.83 -34.16 0.93
CA ALA A 484 13.15 -34.45 0.36
C ALA A 484 14.26 -34.54 1.41
N GLU A 485 14.11 -33.88 2.57
CA GLU A 485 15.03 -33.96 3.70
C GLU A 485 14.63 -35.03 4.73
N GLY A 486 13.57 -35.79 4.48
CA GLY A 486 13.03 -36.84 5.33
C GLY A 486 12.07 -36.39 6.42
N PHE A 487 11.70 -35.11 6.49
CA PHE A 487 10.82 -34.61 7.56
C PHE A 487 9.38 -35.06 7.36
N ILE A 488 8.76 -35.46 8.49
CA ILE A 488 7.37 -35.87 8.58
C ILE A 488 6.50 -34.62 8.75
N ARG A 489 5.70 -34.28 7.73
CA ARG A 489 4.89 -33.09 7.70
C ARG A 489 3.42 -33.33 8.04
N ARG A 490 2.94 -34.58 7.94
CA ARG A 490 1.53 -34.95 8.14
C ARG A 490 1.30 -35.54 9.52
N TRP A 491 0.36 -34.93 10.26
CA TRP A 491 0.08 -35.25 11.66
C TRP A 491 -1.40 -35.15 12.00
N MET A 492 -1.83 -35.93 12.97
CA MET A 492 -3.01 -35.68 13.79
C MET A 492 -2.57 -34.84 14.99
N VAL A 493 -3.06 -33.60 15.11
CA VAL A 493 -2.70 -32.69 16.19
C VAL A 493 -3.94 -32.41 17.05
N LEU A 494 -3.81 -32.58 18.35
CA LEU A 494 -4.85 -32.24 19.31
C LEU A 494 -4.81 -30.74 19.60
N GLU A 495 -5.98 -30.10 19.72
CA GLU A 495 -6.06 -28.74 20.27
C GLU A 495 -5.29 -28.66 21.60
N PRO A 496 -4.64 -27.49 21.89
CA PRO A 496 -3.72 -27.39 23.02
C PRO A 496 -4.39 -27.68 24.36
N ILE A 497 -3.79 -28.55 25.17
CA ILE A 497 -4.21 -28.88 26.52
C ILE A 497 -3.68 -27.79 27.45
N ALA A 498 -4.53 -27.17 28.26
CA ALA A 498 -4.09 -26.22 29.28
C ALA A 498 -3.17 -26.94 30.29
N CYS A 499 -1.96 -26.43 30.44
CA CYS A 499 -0.95 -26.97 31.35
C CYS A 499 -0.34 -25.78 32.11
N GLU A 500 -0.51 -25.75 33.43
CA GLU A 500 0.09 -24.68 34.21
C GLU A 500 1.60 -24.83 34.24
N ILE A 501 2.27 -23.95 33.54
CA ILE A 501 3.72 -23.88 33.45
C ILE A 501 4.15 -22.58 34.09
N ARG A 502 5.04 -22.63 35.05
CA ARG A 502 5.62 -21.42 35.64
C ARG A 502 6.54 -20.74 34.61
N SER A 503 6.46 -19.43 34.50
CA SER A 503 7.42 -18.63 33.73
C SER A 503 8.83 -18.91 34.30
N ASN A 504 9.83 -19.05 33.46
CA ASN A 504 11.23 -19.38 33.80
C ASN A 504 11.45 -20.78 34.39
N THR A 505 10.53 -21.74 34.15
CA THR A 505 10.76 -23.12 34.50
C THR A 505 11.78 -23.75 33.56
N VAL A 506 12.87 -24.25 34.11
CA VAL A 506 13.80 -25.12 33.38
C VAL A 506 13.16 -26.50 33.30
N PHE A 507 12.91 -26.98 32.10
CA PHE A 507 12.33 -28.29 31.87
C PHE A 507 13.39 -29.37 32.07
N THR A 508 13.46 -29.93 33.27
CA THR A 508 14.33 -31.07 33.55
C THR A 508 13.71 -32.38 33.11
N ASP A 509 14.53 -33.39 32.89
CA ASP A 509 14.08 -34.75 32.50
C ASP A 509 13.05 -35.30 33.49
N THR A 510 13.31 -35.15 34.79
CA THR A 510 12.42 -35.60 35.89
C THR A 510 11.06 -34.91 35.78
N TYR A 511 11.07 -33.59 35.67
CA TYR A 511 9.80 -32.80 35.51
C TYR A 511 9.03 -33.23 34.28
N LEU A 512 9.69 -33.39 33.15
CA LEU A 512 9.03 -33.74 31.88
C LEU A 512 8.45 -35.17 31.93
N ARG A 513 9.17 -36.14 32.51
CA ARG A 513 8.64 -37.49 32.68
C ARG A 513 7.41 -37.48 33.56
N GLU A 514 7.39 -36.71 34.65
CA GLU A 514 6.25 -36.52 35.50
C GLU A 514 5.06 -35.90 34.76
N VAL A 515 5.29 -34.83 34.01
CA VAL A 515 4.26 -34.13 33.24
C VAL A 515 3.69 -35.04 32.14
N PHE A 516 4.55 -35.67 31.34
CA PHE A 516 4.11 -36.50 30.21
C PHE A 516 3.53 -37.86 30.62
N SER A 517 3.81 -38.36 31.82
CA SER A 517 3.18 -39.58 32.39
C SER A 517 1.77 -39.34 32.89
N LYS A 518 1.41 -38.08 33.12
CA LYS A 518 0.07 -37.67 33.57
C LYS A 518 -0.96 -37.96 32.48
N THR A 519 -2.09 -38.53 32.87
CA THR A 519 -3.19 -38.80 31.96
C THR A 519 -4.04 -37.55 31.79
N TYR A 520 -3.99 -36.91 30.66
CA TYR A 520 -4.78 -35.74 30.30
C TYR A 520 -6.11 -36.08 29.65
N PHE A 521 -6.17 -37.19 28.90
CA PHE A 521 -7.39 -37.70 28.30
C PHE A 521 -7.34 -39.24 28.21
N LYS A 522 -8.51 -39.85 28.06
CA LYS A 522 -8.63 -41.31 28.00
C LYS A 522 -7.84 -41.90 26.82
N ASP A 523 -7.19 -43.03 27.07
CA ASP A 523 -6.39 -43.80 26.06
C ASP A 523 -5.26 -42.99 25.40
N GLN A 524 -4.72 -41.97 26.07
CA GLN A 524 -3.71 -41.04 25.58
C GLN A 524 -2.54 -41.71 24.88
N GLN A 525 -2.06 -42.83 25.40
CA GLN A 525 -0.91 -43.55 24.87
C GLN A 525 -1.27 -44.56 23.77
N THR A 526 -2.54 -44.92 23.59
CA THR A 526 -2.98 -45.96 22.66
C THR A 526 -3.94 -45.47 21.59
N LEU A 527 -4.61 -44.34 21.82
CA LEU A 527 -5.58 -43.78 20.87
C LEU A 527 -4.94 -43.51 19.48
N LEU A 528 -5.57 -44.03 18.44
CA LEU A 528 -5.34 -43.62 17.05
C LEU A 528 -6.46 -42.63 16.67
N PRO A 529 -6.20 -41.32 16.75
CA PRO A 529 -7.24 -40.32 16.58
C PRO A 529 -7.72 -40.20 15.14
N ARG A 530 -8.96 -39.70 14.96
CA ARG A 530 -9.53 -39.35 13.66
C ARG A 530 -9.74 -37.84 13.58
N ASP A 531 -9.70 -37.29 12.36
CA ASP A 531 -10.02 -35.89 12.15
C ASP A 531 -11.43 -35.57 12.67
N GLY A 532 -11.55 -34.46 13.37
CA GLY A 532 -12.80 -34.04 14.02
C GLY A 532 -13.16 -34.79 15.33
N GLN A 533 -12.40 -35.83 15.72
CA GLN A 533 -12.66 -36.59 16.93
C GLN A 533 -12.47 -35.70 18.18
N LYS A 534 -13.48 -35.70 19.08
CA LYS A 534 -13.44 -34.95 20.33
C LYS A 534 -13.00 -35.84 21.48
N VAL A 535 -12.20 -35.30 22.38
CA VAL A 535 -11.78 -35.94 23.62
C VAL A 535 -12.01 -34.99 24.80
N LYS A 536 -12.38 -35.57 25.96
CA LYS A 536 -12.39 -34.79 27.20
C LYS A 536 -11.00 -34.80 27.81
N ALA A 537 -10.39 -33.61 27.85
CA ALA A 537 -9.06 -33.40 28.41
C ALA A 537 -9.13 -32.45 29.60
N VAL A 538 -8.85 -32.97 30.80
CA VAL A 538 -8.96 -32.23 32.06
C VAL A 538 -10.37 -31.62 32.21
N LYS A 539 -10.54 -30.32 32.09
CA LYS A 539 -11.82 -29.60 32.17
C LYS A 539 -12.35 -29.10 30.83
N GLN A 540 -11.75 -29.54 29.71
CA GLN A 540 -12.03 -29.04 28.36
C GLN A 540 -12.42 -30.18 27.42
N THR A 541 -13.23 -29.87 26.41
CA THR A 541 -13.43 -30.77 25.28
C THR A 541 -12.56 -30.23 24.13
N LEU A 542 -11.62 -31.04 23.69
CA LEU A 542 -10.65 -30.73 22.62
C LEU A 542 -10.89 -31.61 21.42
N GLN A 543 -10.52 -31.11 20.26
CA GLN A 543 -10.71 -31.79 18.98
C GLN A 543 -9.35 -32.11 18.32
N TRP A 544 -9.29 -33.25 17.65
CA TRP A 544 -8.19 -33.67 16.81
C TRP A 544 -8.35 -33.12 15.40
N HIS A 545 -7.24 -32.68 14.81
CA HIS A 545 -7.18 -32.14 13.44
C HIS A 545 -6.11 -32.86 12.63
N ALA A 546 -6.50 -33.39 11.48
CA ALA A 546 -5.57 -33.93 10.49
C ALA A 546 -4.96 -32.76 9.68
N VAL A 547 -3.67 -32.55 9.81
CA VAL A 547 -2.97 -31.42 9.19
C VAL A 547 -1.69 -31.88 8.49
N GLU A 548 -1.35 -31.21 7.40
CA GLU A 548 -0.05 -31.32 6.75
C GLU A 548 0.64 -29.97 6.81
N SER A 549 1.85 -29.91 7.36
CA SER A 549 2.65 -28.71 7.43
C SER A 549 3.18 -28.30 6.07
N ASP A 550 3.10 -27.03 5.73
CA ASP A 550 3.69 -26.48 4.49
C ASP A 550 5.22 -26.36 4.57
N ARG A 551 5.80 -26.65 5.74
CA ARG A 551 7.24 -26.54 6.04
C ARG A 551 7.77 -27.85 6.62
N PHE A 552 9.10 -27.97 6.71
CA PHE A 552 9.76 -29.11 7.34
C PHE A 552 9.36 -29.28 8.83
N ASN A 553 8.99 -28.19 9.51
CA ASN A 553 8.58 -28.18 10.92
C ASN A 553 7.07 -27.92 11.07
N VAL A 554 6.50 -28.49 12.11
CA VAL A 554 5.10 -28.29 12.52
C VAL A 554 5.05 -27.14 13.51
N LYS A 555 4.50 -26.00 13.12
CA LYS A 555 4.39 -24.79 13.94
C LYS A 555 3.17 -24.88 14.90
N LEU A 556 3.33 -25.64 15.99
CA LEU A 556 2.22 -25.92 16.92
C LEU A 556 1.59 -24.66 17.51
N PHE A 557 2.37 -23.63 17.83
CA PHE A 557 1.81 -22.38 18.32
C PHE A 557 0.95 -21.66 17.25
N ARG A 558 1.30 -21.77 15.96
CA ARG A 558 0.47 -21.25 14.86
C ARG A 558 -0.78 -22.10 14.63
N PHE A 559 -0.69 -23.40 14.85
CA PHE A 559 -1.87 -24.26 14.85
C PHE A 559 -2.88 -23.81 15.90
N ALA A 560 -2.44 -23.55 17.13
CA ALA A 560 -3.31 -23.04 18.19
C ALA A 560 -3.87 -21.64 17.87
N ASP A 561 -3.03 -20.74 17.38
CA ASP A 561 -3.40 -19.37 16.96
C ASP A 561 -4.47 -19.37 15.85
N LEU A 562 -4.35 -20.25 14.85
CA LEU A 562 -5.34 -20.39 13.78
C LEU A 562 -6.71 -20.86 14.26
N LEU A 563 -6.75 -21.54 15.41
CA LEU A 563 -7.98 -22.03 16.03
C LEU A 563 -8.49 -21.10 17.14
N ASP A 564 -7.89 -19.92 17.31
CA ASP A 564 -8.16 -18.96 18.38
C ASP A 564 -8.03 -19.59 19.80
N LYS A 565 -7.07 -20.50 19.94
CA LYS A 565 -6.75 -21.19 21.19
C LYS A 565 -5.53 -20.58 21.88
N ARG A 566 -5.39 -20.87 23.17
CA ARG A 566 -4.23 -20.45 23.96
C ARG A 566 -2.95 -21.02 23.38
N VAL A 567 -1.90 -20.19 23.25
CA VAL A 567 -0.60 -20.56 22.64
C VAL A 567 0.51 -20.78 23.68
N TYR A 568 0.37 -20.25 24.89
CA TYR A 568 1.34 -20.35 25.98
C TYR A 568 0.78 -21.06 27.20
N GLY A 569 1.62 -21.75 27.97
CA GLY A 569 1.21 -22.55 29.09
C GLY A 569 0.32 -23.70 28.68
N VAL A 570 0.74 -24.40 27.63
CA VAL A 570 -0.03 -25.49 27.01
C VAL A 570 0.88 -26.66 26.65
N LEU A 571 0.24 -27.83 26.54
CA LEU A 571 0.81 -29.07 26.05
C LEU A 571 0.16 -29.40 24.71
N PHE A 572 0.98 -29.61 23.68
CA PHE A 572 0.55 -30.15 22.39
C PHE A 572 0.77 -31.63 22.32
N TRP A 573 -0.15 -32.34 21.67
CA TRP A 573 -0.08 -33.76 21.44
C TRP A 573 -0.27 -34.05 19.96
N ALA A 574 0.70 -34.69 19.33
CA ALA A 574 0.71 -35.01 17.91
C ALA A 574 0.93 -36.50 17.68
N VAL A 575 0.18 -37.08 16.75
CA VAL A 575 0.24 -38.51 16.41
C VAL A 575 0.33 -38.65 14.89
N THR A 576 1.21 -39.53 14.44
CA THR A 576 1.28 -39.95 13.03
C THR A 576 1.56 -41.43 12.93
N ILE A 577 1.23 -42.04 11.79
CA ILE A 577 1.45 -43.45 11.55
C ILE A 577 2.46 -43.57 10.41
N ILE A 578 3.51 -44.33 10.68
CA ILE A 578 4.57 -44.67 9.74
C ILE A 578 4.26 -46.07 9.21
N ASP A 579 3.92 -46.18 7.94
CA ASP A 579 3.55 -47.42 7.28
C ASP A 579 4.68 -47.91 6.40
N CYS A 580 5.28 -49.05 6.76
CA CYS A 580 6.46 -49.60 6.11
C CYS A 580 6.09 -50.86 5.33
N GLU A 581 6.49 -50.95 4.06
CA GLU A 581 6.30 -52.15 3.22
C GLU A 581 7.14 -53.30 3.72
N GLU A 582 8.32 -52.99 4.29
CA GLU A 582 9.25 -53.93 4.91
C GLU A 582 9.76 -53.39 6.22
N GLU A 583 10.36 -54.24 7.03
CA GLU A 583 11.01 -53.81 8.27
C GLU A 583 12.24 -52.96 7.94
N ILE A 584 12.43 -51.85 8.69
CA ILE A 584 13.57 -50.96 8.54
C ILE A 584 14.30 -50.92 9.89
N SER A 585 15.38 -51.63 9.99
CA SER A 585 16.21 -51.71 11.21
C SER A 585 17.28 -50.63 11.25
N ASP A 586 17.87 -50.39 12.42
CA ASP A 586 18.98 -49.48 12.68
C ASP A 586 18.71 -48.01 12.31
N VAL A 587 17.44 -47.59 12.40
CA VAL A 587 17.07 -46.19 12.21
C VAL A 587 17.12 -45.43 13.52
N ARG A 588 17.27 -44.13 13.45
CA ARG A 588 17.21 -43.22 14.60
C ARG A 588 16.16 -42.15 14.36
N LEU A 589 15.42 -41.82 15.40
CA LEU A 589 14.48 -40.69 15.38
C LEU A 589 15.25 -39.41 15.69
N ALA A 590 15.35 -38.52 14.72
CA ALA A 590 15.95 -37.20 14.86
C ALA A 590 14.83 -36.14 15.05
N VAL A 591 14.92 -35.38 16.12
CA VAL A 591 13.90 -34.43 16.54
C VAL A 591 14.51 -33.06 16.82
N GLY A 592 13.82 -32.01 16.35
CA GLY A 592 14.09 -30.64 16.76
C GLY A 592 12.81 -30.02 17.32
N SER A 593 12.95 -29.27 18.41
CA SER A 593 11.84 -28.59 19.06
C SER A 593 12.35 -27.36 19.81
N ASN A 594 11.59 -26.25 19.76
CA ASN A 594 11.89 -25.09 20.61
C ASN A 594 11.12 -25.08 21.94
N GLY A 595 10.24 -26.06 22.17
CA GLY A 595 9.72 -26.42 23.47
C GLY A 595 10.34 -27.74 23.94
N ALA A 596 10.27 -28.06 25.21
CA ALA A 596 10.64 -29.39 25.66
C ALA A 596 9.67 -30.43 25.09
N SER A 597 10.16 -31.59 24.67
CA SER A 597 9.36 -32.58 23.96
C SER A 597 9.75 -34.01 24.33
N MET A 598 8.78 -34.91 24.17
CA MET A 598 8.97 -36.34 24.35
C MET A 598 8.29 -37.09 23.22
N CYS A 599 8.96 -38.07 22.67
CA CYS A 599 8.47 -38.88 21.54
C CYS A 599 8.46 -40.36 21.93
N TRP A 600 7.42 -41.06 21.49
CA TRP A 600 7.23 -42.52 21.67
C TRP A 600 7.02 -43.19 20.31
N LEU A 601 7.69 -44.27 20.11
CA LEU A 601 7.48 -45.14 18.96
C LEU A 601 6.82 -46.46 19.42
N ASN A 602 5.66 -46.79 18.91
CA ASN A 602 4.88 -47.98 19.28
C ASN A 602 4.60 -48.12 20.80
N GLY A 603 4.52 -46.99 21.49
CA GLY A 603 4.25 -46.91 22.94
C GLY A 603 5.51 -46.89 23.82
N GLU A 604 6.67 -47.10 23.28
CA GLU A 604 7.94 -47.04 24.00
C GLU A 604 8.61 -45.68 23.85
N GLU A 605 9.24 -45.17 24.91
CA GLU A 605 9.97 -43.90 24.89
C GLU A 605 11.13 -44.00 23.86
N ALA A 606 11.11 -43.13 22.85
CA ALA A 606 12.13 -43.05 21.84
C ALA A 606 13.14 -41.93 22.11
N LEU A 607 12.65 -40.75 22.53
CA LEU A 607 13.51 -39.58 22.76
C LEU A 607 12.83 -38.60 23.71
N LEU A 608 13.61 -38.03 24.63
CA LEU A 608 13.23 -36.91 25.48
C LEU A 608 14.18 -35.73 25.23
N LEU A 609 13.63 -34.55 24.92
CA LEU A 609 14.37 -33.30 24.79
C LEU A 609 13.97 -32.37 25.92
N SER A 610 14.87 -32.12 26.85
CA SER A 610 14.69 -31.26 28.02
C SER A 610 15.41 -29.91 27.88
N GLY A 611 15.16 -28.99 28.79
CA GLY A 611 15.82 -27.69 28.87
C GLY A 611 15.14 -26.60 28.04
N ASP A 612 15.76 -25.40 28.08
CA ASP A 612 15.35 -24.26 27.24
C ASP A 612 16.01 -24.40 25.85
N ARG A 613 15.21 -24.52 24.83
CA ARG A 613 15.67 -24.95 23.51
C ARG A 613 15.31 -23.92 22.42
N ARG A 614 16.13 -23.91 21.39
CA ARG A 614 15.84 -23.23 20.12
C ARG A 614 15.47 -24.27 19.06
N MET A 615 14.72 -23.83 18.05
CA MET A 615 14.39 -24.68 16.90
C MET A 615 15.64 -24.97 16.07
N VAL A 616 16.18 -26.17 16.21
CA VAL A 616 17.33 -26.69 15.47
C VAL A 616 16.93 -28.03 14.88
N LYS A 617 17.26 -28.27 13.62
CA LYS A 617 17.06 -29.59 12.98
C LYS A 617 17.93 -30.62 13.69
N ASP A 618 17.35 -31.81 14.00
CA ASP A 618 18.07 -32.94 14.62
C ASP A 618 18.79 -32.59 15.92
N ASP A 619 18.20 -31.70 16.71
CA ASP A 619 18.75 -31.25 17.98
C ASP A 619 18.92 -32.40 19.01
N GLY A 620 18.10 -33.42 18.90
CA GLY A 620 18.26 -34.69 19.59
C GLY A 620 18.04 -35.88 18.66
N VAL A 621 18.80 -36.93 18.90
CA VAL A 621 18.73 -38.18 18.13
C VAL A 621 18.56 -39.36 19.08
N SER A 622 17.62 -40.24 18.79
CA SER A 622 17.31 -41.40 19.63
C SER A 622 18.42 -42.47 19.60
N PRO A 623 18.42 -43.43 20.51
CA PRO A 623 19.04 -44.73 20.30
C PRO A 623 18.54 -45.38 19.00
N ARG A 624 19.14 -46.51 18.61
CA ARG A 624 18.68 -47.32 17.46
C ARG A 624 17.26 -47.82 17.69
N LEU A 625 16.45 -47.69 16.66
CA LEU A 625 15.05 -48.14 16.61
C LEU A 625 14.85 -49.04 15.42
N THR A 626 13.75 -49.80 15.44
CA THR A 626 13.29 -50.59 14.30
C THR A 626 11.84 -50.15 13.95
N LEU A 627 11.64 -49.76 12.72
CA LEU A 627 10.32 -49.60 12.12
C LEU A 627 9.86 -50.98 11.62
N LYS A 628 8.87 -51.55 12.30
CA LYS A 628 8.31 -52.87 11.93
C LYS A 628 7.59 -52.77 10.58
N LYS A 629 7.53 -53.89 9.85
CA LYS A 629 6.67 -54.02 8.68
C LYS A 629 5.21 -53.69 9.05
N GLY A 630 4.54 -52.90 8.20
CA GLY A 630 3.20 -52.36 8.47
C GLY A 630 3.24 -51.10 9.32
N ARG A 631 2.23 -50.91 10.16
CA ARG A 631 1.98 -49.68 10.87
C ARG A 631 2.82 -49.54 12.15
N ASN A 632 3.56 -48.45 12.23
CA ASN A 632 4.23 -48.00 13.43
C ASN A 632 3.60 -46.65 13.87
N VAL A 633 3.36 -46.46 15.15
CA VAL A 633 2.71 -45.27 15.68
C VAL A 633 3.73 -44.38 16.37
N LEU A 634 3.94 -43.23 15.81
CA LEU A 634 4.79 -42.19 16.38
C LEU A 634 3.92 -41.14 17.11
N ARG A 635 4.17 -40.92 18.39
CA ARG A 635 3.53 -39.88 19.21
C ARG A 635 4.56 -38.90 19.69
N CYS A 636 4.23 -37.63 19.66
CA CYS A 636 5.07 -36.58 20.22
C CYS A 636 4.24 -35.64 21.10
N ALA A 637 4.75 -35.33 22.26
CA ALA A 637 4.21 -34.31 23.14
C ALA A 637 5.21 -33.14 23.19
N VAL A 638 4.71 -31.90 23.10
CA VAL A 638 5.51 -30.68 23.19
C VAL A 638 4.89 -29.75 24.22
N ILE A 639 5.67 -29.40 25.24
CA ILE A 639 5.24 -28.47 26.28
C ILE A 639 5.74 -27.08 25.96
N ASN A 640 4.85 -26.09 25.99
CA ASN A 640 5.17 -24.71 25.67
C ASN A 640 5.07 -23.81 26.89
N GLY A 641 6.21 -23.26 27.28
CA GLY A 641 6.31 -22.17 28.26
C GLY A 641 6.05 -20.80 27.60
N PRO A 642 6.85 -19.78 27.88
CA PRO A 642 6.68 -18.43 27.36
C PRO A 642 7.16 -18.24 25.91
N GLY A 643 7.75 -19.25 25.28
CA GLY A 643 8.29 -19.18 23.91
C GLY A 643 7.35 -19.72 22.83
N MET A 644 7.90 -19.91 21.63
CA MET A 644 7.23 -20.59 20.51
C MET A 644 7.27 -22.10 20.71
N SER A 645 6.38 -22.84 20.06
CA SER A 645 6.38 -24.29 20.01
C SER A 645 6.37 -24.77 18.57
N ASP A 646 7.50 -25.30 18.16
CA ASP A 646 7.67 -25.97 16.86
C ASP A 646 8.19 -27.38 17.09
N LEU A 647 7.92 -28.27 16.16
CA LEU A 647 8.39 -29.65 16.16
C LEU A 647 8.81 -30.03 14.76
N CYS A 648 10.00 -30.55 14.57
CA CYS A 648 10.37 -31.28 13.36
C CYS A 648 10.88 -32.68 13.70
N VAL A 649 10.49 -33.64 12.90
CA VAL A 649 10.79 -35.05 13.14
C VAL A 649 11.11 -35.73 11.83
N ARG A 650 12.17 -36.53 11.83
CA ARG A 650 12.53 -37.42 10.73
C ARG A 650 13.23 -38.68 11.25
N PHE A 651 13.25 -39.72 10.41
CA PHE A 651 14.12 -40.85 10.64
C PHE A 651 15.40 -40.71 9.82
N VAL A 652 16.52 -41.05 10.45
CA VAL A 652 17.84 -41.05 9.82
C VAL A 652 18.51 -42.42 10.00
N ASP A 653 19.39 -42.80 9.08
CA ASP A 653 20.24 -43.96 9.21
C ASP A 653 21.43 -43.67 10.18
N GLU A 654 22.29 -44.66 10.37
CA GLU A 654 23.47 -44.54 11.21
C GLU A 654 24.49 -43.49 10.74
N LYS A 655 24.43 -43.09 9.48
CA LYS A 655 25.26 -42.02 8.88
C LYS A 655 24.58 -40.64 8.89
N GLY A 656 23.39 -40.54 9.50
CA GLY A 656 22.62 -39.32 9.53
C GLY A 656 21.88 -39.01 8.23
N LYS A 657 21.82 -39.92 7.26
CA LYS A 657 21.06 -39.71 6.03
C LYS A 657 19.58 -39.96 6.25
N PRO A 658 18.69 -39.14 5.63
CA PRO A 658 17.25 -39.32 5.72
C PRO A 658 16.81 -40.73 5.25
N VAL A 659 15.95 -41.36 6.05
CA VAL A 659 15.22 -42.59 5.70
C VAL A 659 13.85 -42.16 5.18
N THR A 660 13.53 -42.49 3.95
CA THR A 660 12.30 -42.02 3.26
C THR A 660 11.48 -43.14 2.63
N ASN A 661 11.86 -44.39 2.81
CA ASN A 661 11.23 -45.59 2.24
C ASN A 661 10.03 -46.08 3.07
N TYR A 662 9.23 -45.15 3.59
CA TYR A 662 7.98 -45.41 4.28
C TYR A 662 6.90 -44.44 3.85
N LYS A 663 5.65 -44.73 4.20
CA LYS A 663 4.51 -43.83 3.98
C LYS A 663 4.05 -43.25 5.31
N VAL A 664 3.47 -42.06 5.23
CA VAL A 664 2.92 -41.32 6.38
C VAL A 664 1.40 -41.24 6.23
N ILE A 665 0.67 -41.74 7.22
CA ILE A 665 -0.79 -41.77 7.21
C ILE A 665 -1.34 -41.27 8.55
N THR A 666 -2.58 -40.79 8.54
CA THR A 666 -3.28 -40.28 9.72
C THR A 666 -4.49 -41.14 10.10
N LYS A 667 -4.61 -42.34 9.49
CA LYS A 667 -5.70 -43.27 9.74
C LYS A 667 -5.17 -44.64 10.11
#